data_c0776219b2c6c29a5556db81233f7fb2
#
_entry.id   c0776219b2c6c29a5556db81233f7fb2
#
_cell.length_a   1.000
_cell.length_b   1.000
_cell.length_c   1.000
_cell.angle_alpha   90.00
_cell.angle_beta   90.00
_cell.angle_gamma   90.00
#
_symmetry.space_group_name_H-M   'P 1'
#
loop_
_entity.id
_entity.type
_entity.pdbx_description
1 polymer ?
#
loop_
_entity_poly.entity_id
_entity_poly.type
_entity_poly.pdbx_seq_one_letter_code
_entity_poly.pdbx_strand_id
1 'polypeptide(L)'
;MNTDYRKNLPGSTLDYFDARAAVDAIQPGAYATLPYTSRVLAENLVRRCDPATLSDSLKQLIERRRDLDFPWFPARVVCHDILGQTALVDLAGLRDAIADKGGDPAKVNPVVPVQLIVDHSLAVECGGFDPQAFEKNRAIEDRRNEDRFHFIDWTKLAFENVDVIPPGNGIMHQINLEKMSPVVYVQDGVAFPDTCVGTDSHTPHVDALGVIAIGVGGLEAENVMLGRASWMRLPDTVGVELSGRPQPGITATDVVLALTEFLRKERVVGAWLEFFGEGAAALTIGDRATISNMCPEYGATAAMFYIDAQTTDYLRLTGREESQVALVENYARTTGLWADDLATAQYERVLRFDLSSVVRNMAGPSNPHKRVATAELAERGIADEAKLEAGKAEQAQGLMPDGAVIIAAITSCTNTSNPRNVIAAALLARKANERGLLRKPWVKSSLAPGSKAVQLYLEESGLLPDLEKLGFGIVAFACTTCNGMSGALDPAIQQEIIDRDLYSTAVLSGNRNFDGRIHPYAKQAFLASPPLVIAYAIAGTVRFDIEKDVLGVDTDGNEVRLKDIWPSDAEIDAVVKASVKPEQFRRVYNPMFNVRVEHGAAVSPLYDWRPQSTYIRRPPYWEGALAGERTLSGMRALAVLPDNITTDHLSPSNAILASSAAGEYLAKMGLPEEDFNSYATHRGDHLTAQRATFANPKLFNEMVRNDDGSVKQGSLARVEPEGKVMRMWEAIETYMDRKQPLIIIAGADYGQGSSRDWAAKGVRLAGVEAIAAEGFERIHRTNLIGMGVLPLEFKPGTTRLTLGIDGTETFDVIGERTPRAELTLVIHRRDGQDVLVPVTCRLDSDEEVAIYEAGGVLQRFAQDFLEGAKVA
;
A
#
# COMPACT_ATOMS: atom_id res chain seq x y z
N MET A 1 9.94 -30.49 -10.08
CA MET A 1 11.22 -29.76 -9.98
C MET A 1 12.19 -30.31 -11.03
N ASN A 2 12.83 -29.44 -11.76
CA ASN A 2 13.83 -29.83 -12.76
C ASN A 2 15.17 -30.13 -12.05
N THR A 3 15.52 -31.40 -11.90
CA THR A 3 16.73 -31.82 -11.17
C THR A 3 18.04 -31.63 -11.93
N ASP A 4 17.98 -31.35 -13.24
CA ASP A 4 19.17 -31.27 -14.11
C ASP A 4 20.09 -30.11 -13.75
N TYR A 5 19.55 -29.05 -13.13
CA TYR A 5 20.28 -27.84 -12.71
C TYR A 5 20.49 -27.77 -11.20
N ARG A 6 20.08 -28.79 -10.43
CA ARG A 6 20.27 -28.86 -8.99
C ARG A 6 21.72 -29.24 -8.70
N LYS A 7 22.45 -28.41 -7.96
CA LYS A 7 23.86 -28.55 -7.61
C LYS A 7 24.09 -28.28 -6.13
N ASN A 8 25.17 -28.81 -5.59
CA ASN A 8 25.59 -28.46 -4.25
C ASN A 8 26.14 -27.02 -4.20
N LEU A 9 25.70 -26.24 -3.23
CA LEU A 9 26.20 -24.87 -2.97
C LEU A 9 27.63 -24.98 -2.40
N PRO A 10 28.65 -24.43 -3.08
CA PRO A 10 30.03 -24.54 -2.64
C PRO A 10 30.23 -24.12 -1.18
N GLY A 11 30.97 -24.91 -0.41
CA GLY A 11 31.25 -24.62 1.00
C GLY A 11 30.09 -24.81 1.96
N SER A 12 29.00 -25.46 1.53
CA SER A 12 27.84 -25.77 2.37
C SER A 12 27.31 -27.19 2.15
N THR A 13 26.36 -27.61 2.98
CA THR A 13 25.61 -28.88 2.83
C THR A 13 24.33 -28.68 2.04
N LEU A 14 24.05 -27.47 1.59
CA LEU A 14 22.81 -27.12 0.89
C LEU A 14 23.00 -27.29 -0.62
N ASP A 15 21.89 -27.55 -1.29
CA ASP A 15 21.81 -27.49 -2.74
C ASP A 15 21.26 -26.13 -3.19
N TYR A 16 21.46 -25.83 -4.47
CA TYR A 16 20.85 -24.69 -5.16
C TYR A 16 20.55 -25.04 -6.61
N PHE A 17 19.75 -24.22 -7.27
CA PHE A 17 19.48 -24.35 -8.70
C PHE A 17 20.33 -23.39 -9.50
N ASP A 18 21.15 -23.93 -10.42
CA ASP A 18 22.09 -23.16 -11.25
C ASP A 18 21.36 -22.53 -12.44
N ALA A 19 20.73 -21.38 -12.21
CA ALA A 19 20.05 -20.62 -13.24
C ALA A 19 21.00 -20.11 -14.34
N ARG A 20 22.28 -19.84 -14.00
CA ARG A 20 23.30 -19.45 -14.98
C ARG A 20 23.50 -20.55 -16.01
N ALA A 21 23.71 -21.78 -15.56
CA ALA A 21 23.86 -22.92 -16.47
C ALA A 21 22.63 -23.12 -17.37
N ALA A 22 21.43 -22.95 -16.84
CA ALA A 22 20.18 -23.10 -17.60
C ALA A 22 20.02 -22.01 -18.67
N VAL A 23 20.28 -20.76 -18.35
CA VAL A 23 20.21 -19.64 -19.28
C VAL A 23 21.30 -19.72 -20.34
N ASP A 24 22.55 -19.99 -19.96
CA ASP A 24 23.69 -20.07 -20.87
C ASP A 24 23.64 -21.31 -21.79
N ALA A 25 22.90 -22.35 -21.42
CA ALA A 25 22.59 -23.48 -22.27
C ALA A 25 21.68 -23.09 -23.48
N ILE A 26 20.83 -22.09 -23.29
CA ILE A 26 20.00 -21.55 -24.37
C ILE A 26 20.78 -20.56 -25.23
N GLN A 27 21.46 -19.61 -24.58
CA GLN A 27 22.30 -18.62 -25.26
C GLN A 27 23.57 -18.38 -24.43
N PRO A 28 24.75 -18.83 -24.90
CA PRO A 28 26.00 -18.66 -24.18
C PRO A 28 26.30 -17.21 -23.81
N GLY A 29 26.62 -16.98 -22.54
CA GLY A 29 26.91 -15.65 -21.99
C GLY A 29 25.71 -14.77 -21.71
N ALA A 30 24.49 -15.22 -21.97
CA ALA A 30 23.26 -14.42 -21.76
C ALA A 30 23.04 -14.09 -20.29
N TYR A 31 23.32 -15.02 -19.36
CA TYR A 31 23.10 -14.78 -17.95
C TYR A 31 23.83 -13.54 -17.42
N ALA A 32 25.08 -13.33 -17.86
CA ALA A 32 25.90 -12.19 -17.44
C ALA A 32 25.29 -10.82 -17.83
N THR A 33 24.45 -10.79 -18.87
CA THR A 33 23.80 -9.55 -19.34
C THR A 33 22.42 -9.33 -18.70
N LEU A 34 21.86 -10.34 -18.03
CA LEU A 34 20.56 -10.21 -17.39
C LEU A 34 20.59 -9.22 -16.23
N PRO A 35 19.55 -8.37 -16.09
CA PRO A 35 19.32 -7.60 -14.89
C PRO A 35 19.18 -8.48 -13.64
N TYR A 36 19.36 -7.91 -12.47
CA TYR A 36 19.25 -8.61 -11.18
C TYR A 36 17.93 -9.38 -11.05
N THR A 37 16.81 -8.70 -11.28
CA THR A 37 15.48 -9.30 -11.17
C THR A 37 15.27 -10.45 -12.15
N SER A 38 15.80 -10.33 -13.37
CA SER A 38 15.74 -11.42 -14.36
C SER A 38 16.56 -12.63 -13.92
N ARG A 39 17.68 -12.46 -13.24
CA ARG A 39 18.46 -13.58 -12.66
C ARG A 39 17.69 -14.31 -11.56
N VAL A 40 16.99 -13.56 -10.68
CA VAL A 40 16.12 -14.14 -9.64
C VAL A 40 14.93 -14.87 -10.26
N LEU A 41 14.29 -14.29 -11.28
CA LEU A 41 13.18 -14.93 -12.00
C LEU A 41 13.65 -16.19 -12.75
N ALA A 42 14.84 -16.17 -13.34
CA ALA A 42 15.41 -17.36 -13.99
C ALA A 42 15.60 -18.51 -12.98
N GLU A 43 16.10 -18.24 -11.77
CA GLU A 43 16.19 -19.25 -10.71
C GLU A 43 14.82 -19.79 -10.34
N ASN A 44 13.83 -18.93 -10.14
CA ASN A 44 12.47 -19.29 -9.79
C ASN A 44 11.85 -20.23 -10.85
N LEU A 45 12.03 -19.91 -12.12
CA LEU A 45 11.59 -20.74 -13.25
C LEU A 45 12.30 -22.10 -13.26
N VAL A 46 13.62 -22.12 -13.14
CA VAL A 46 14.39 -23.39 -13.14
C VAL A 46 13.96 -24.29 -11.99
N ARG A 47 13.71 -23.72 -10.83
CA ARG A 47 13.31 -24.48 -9.64
C ARG A 47 11.85 -24.94 -9.65
N ARG A 48 10.92 -24.12 -10.18
CA ARG A 48 9.48 -24.30 -9.95
C ARG A 48 8.65 -24.53 -11.21
N CYS A 49 9.10 -24.07 -12.38
CA CYS A 49 8.34 -24.14 -13.62
C CYS A 49 8.21 -25.61 -14.09
N ASP A 50 7.11 -25.88 -14.78
CA ASP A 50 6.95 -27.15 -15.50
C ASP A 50 8.09 -27.32 -16.51
N PRO A 51 8.78 -28.48 -16.55
CA PRO A 51 9.85 -28.72 -17.51
C PRO A 51 9.47 -28.50 -18.97
N ALA A 52 8.20 -28.72 -19.32
CA ALA A 52 7.70 -28.52 -20.69
C ALA A 52 7.69 -27.04 -21.11
N THR A 53 7.50 -26.12 -20.15
CA THR A 53 7.41 -24.67 -20.42
C THR A 53 8.67 -23.89 -20.05
N LEU A 54 9.62 -24.54 -19.36
CA LEU A 54 10.83 -23.89 -18.82
C LEU A 54 11.66 -23.23 -19.91
N SER A 55 11.95 -23.92 -21.02
CA SER A 55 12.80 -23.38 -22.08
C SER A 55 12.22 -22.12 -22.72
N ASP A 56 10.91 -22.10 -22.96
CA ASP A 56 10.24 -20.94 -23.55
C ASP A 56 10.12 -19.77 -22.59
N SER A 57 9.89 -20.06 -21.31
CA SER A 57 9.89 -19.01 -20.27
C SER A 57 11.27 -18.37 -20.07
N LEU A 58 12.35 -19.16 -20.09
CA LEU A 58 13.72 -18.63 -20.03
C LEU A 58 14.08 -17.81 -21.30
N LYS A 59 13.64 -18.24 -22.49
CA LYS A 59 13.81 -17.46 -23.72
C LYS A 59 13.12 -16.09 -23.62
N GLN A 60 11.93 -16.01 -23.00
CA GLN A 60 11.26 -14.73 -22.78
C GLN A 60 12.15 -13.76 -21.98
N LEU A 61 12.81 -14.26 -20.90
CA LEU A 61 13.72 -13.43 -20.11
C LEU A 61 14.94 -12.97 -20.94
N ILE A 62 15.53 -13.86 -21.73
CA ILE A 62 16.72 -13.58 -22.55
C ILE A 62 16.38 -12.59 -23.67
N GLU A 63 15.29 -12.82 -24.39
CA GLU A 63 14.85 -12.04 -25.54
C GLU A 63 14.04 -10.79 -25.14
N ARG A 64 13.73 -10.64 -23.85
CA ARG A 64 12.91 -9.55 -23.28
C ARG A 64 11.52 -9.44 -23.92
N ARG A 65 10.90 -10.58 -24.16
CA ARG A 65 9.59 -10.66 -24.79
C ARG A 65 8.48 -10.31 -23.82
N ARG A 66 7.54 -9.48 -24.30
CA ARG A 66 6.38 -9.01 -23.54
C ARG A 66 5.04 -9.40 -24.16
N ASP A 67 5.07 -10.25 -25.18
CA ASP A 67 3.88 -10.74 -25.89
C ASP A 67 3.27 -11.97 -25.24
N LEU A 68 4.02 -12.66 -24.39
CA LEU A 68 3.63 -13.87 -23.68
C LEU A 68 3.75 -13.68 -22.15
N ASP A 69 2.96 -14.44 -21.40
CA ASP A 69 3.09 -14.52 -19.96
C ASP A 69 4.07 -15.61 -19.56
N PHE A 70 4.65 -15.49 -18.38
CA PHE A 70 5.41 -16.54 -17.74
C PHE A 70 4.95 -16.71 -16.27
N PRO A 71 5.06 -17.93 -15.71
CA PRO A 71 4.71 -18.16 -14.32
C PRO A 71 5.85 -17.76 -13.39
N TRP A 72 5.52 -17.20 -12.24
CA TRP A 72 6.47 -17.13 -11.13
C TRP A 72 5.80 -17.56 -9.84
N PHE A 73 6.60 -18.05 -8.90
CA PHE A 73 6.13 -18.67 -7.67
C PHE A 73 6.76 -17.95 -6.47
N PRO A 74 6.09 -16.96 -5.90
CA PRO A 74 6.55 -16.31 -4.68
C PRO A 74 6.75 -17.33 -3.56
N ALA A 75 7.83 -17.16 -2.77
CA ALA A 75 8.16 -18.09 -1.70
C ALA A 75 7.22 -17.98 -0.50
N ARG A 76 6.60 -16.81 -0.30
CA ARG A 76 5.73 -16.52 0.84
C ARG A 76 4.77 -15.37 0.55
N VAL A 77 3.76 -15.24 1.42
CA VAL A 77 2.78 -14.15 1.39
C VAL A 77 2.86 -13.38 2.70
N VAL A 78 2.96 -12.06 2.63
CA VAL A 78 2.87 -11.17 3.78
C VAL A 78 1.58 -10.37 3.73
N CYS A 79 0.87 -10.28 4.84
CA CYS A 79 -0.44 -9.64 4.90
C CYS A 79 -0.52 -8.68 6.09
N HIS A 80 -1.05 -7.50 5.88
CA HIS A 80 -1.58 -6.73 7.00
C HIS A 80 -3.02 -7.17 7.34
N ASP A 81 -3.49 -6.86 8.54
CA ASP A 81 -4.75 -7.40 9.07
C ASP A 81 -6.02 -6.96 8.31
N ILE A 82 -5.99 -5.86 7.57
CA ILE A 82 -7.19 -5.39 6.86
C ILE A 82 -7.45 -6.22 5.59
N LEU A 83 -6.47 -6.33 4.68
CA LEU A 83 -6.64 -7.10 3.45
C LEU A 83 -6.33 -8.59 3.65
N GLY A 84 -5.37 -8.91 4.51
CA GLY A 84 -5.07 -10.30 4.84
C GLY A 84 -6.20 -10.99 5.58
N GLN A 85 -6.84 -10.31 6.55
CA GLN A 85 -8.04 -10.82 7.18
C GLN A 85 -9.16 -11.03 6.15
N THR A 86 -9.35 -10.10 5.21
CA THR A 86 -10.36 -10.21 4.16
C THR A 86 -10.09 -11.44 3.27
N ALA A 87 -8.84 -11.66 2.87
CA ALA A 87 -8.44 -12.86 2.14
C ALA A 87 -8.72 -14.16 2.93
N LEU A 88 -8.43 -14.16 4.23
CA LEU A 88 -8.72 -15.32 5.09
C LEU A 88 -10.23 -15.52 5.30
N VAL A 89 -11.04 -14.44 5.34
CA VAL A 89 -12.50 -14.52 5.35
C VAL A 89 -13.01 -15.15 4.05
N ASP A 90 -12.42 -14.80 2.92
CA ASP A 90 -12.77 -15.41 1.62
C ASP A 90 -12.41 -16.91 1.61
N LEU A 91 -11.22 -17.28 2.12
CA LEU A 91 -10.85 -18.72 2.24
C LEU A 91 -11.75 -19.47 3.22
N ALA A 92 -12.18 -18.85 4.32
CA ALA A 92 -13.16 -19.44 5.23
C ALA A 92 -14.52 -19.64 4.55
N GLY A 93 -14.99 -18.63 3.80
CA GLY A 93 -16.21 -18.74 2.99
C GLY A 93 -16.10 -19.79 1.88
N LEU A 94 -14.92 -19.94 1.28
CA LEU A 94 -14.64 -21.00 0.31
C LEU A 94 -14.77 -22.38 0.97
N ARG A 95 -14.29 -22.55 2.21
CA ARG A 95 -14.50 -23.80 2.96
C ARG A 95 -15.98 -24.11 3.13
N ASP A 96 -16.80 -23.10 3.49
CA ASP A 96 -18.26 -23.28 3.58
C ASP A 96 -18.86 -23.66 2.23
N ALA A 97 -18.48 -22.97 1.14
CA ALA A 97 -19.02 -23.28 -0.20
C ALA A 97 -18.68 -24.70 -0.67
N ILE A 98 -17.50 -25.21 -0.29
CA ILE A 98 -17.09 -26.60 -0.57
C ILE A 98 -17.88 -27.59 0.29
N ALA A 99 -18.04 -27.30 1.59
CA ALA A 99 -18.80 -28.14 2.50
C ALA A 99 -20.29 -28.24 2.10
N ASP A 100 -20.90 -27.12 1.69
CA ASP A 100 -22.29 -27.06 1.21
C ASP A 100 -22.54 -27.96 -0.02
N LYS A 101 -21.49 -28.22 -0.80
CA LYS A 101 -21.52 -29.11 -1.97
C LYS A 101 -20.98 -30.53 -1.67
N GLY A 102 -20.76 -30.83 -0.40
CA GLY A 102 -20.31 -32.17 0.06
C GLY A 102 -18.81 -32.45 -0.10
N GLY A 103 -18.02 -31.44 -0.39
CA GLY A 103 -16.56 -31.53 -0.40
C GLY A 103 -15.94 -31.42 0.99
N ASP A 104 -14.64 -31.68 1.09
CA ASP A 104 -13.89 -31.58 2.35
C ASP A 104 -13.30 -30.17 2.55
N PRO A 105 -13.83 -29.36 3.48
CA PRO A 105 -13.34 -28.01 3.71
C PRO A 105 -11.90 -27.96 4.26
N ALA A 106 -11.43 -29.01 4.93
CA ALA A 106 -10.09 -29.04 5.50
C ALA A 106 -8.98 -29.07 4.44
N LYS A 107 -9.30 -29.38 3.18
CA LYS A 107 -8.34 -29.32 2.07
C LYS A 107 -7.96 -27.91 1.64
N VAL A 108 -8.74 -26.90 2.01
CA VAL A 108 -8.42 -25.50 1.70
C VAL A 108 -7.45 -24.97 2.75
N ASN A 109 -6.17 -24.99 2.41
CA ASN A 109 -5.08 -24.46 3.24
C ASN A 109 -4.06 -23.73 2.38
N PRO A 110 -3.39 -22.68 2.91
CA PRO A 110 -2.20 -22.13 2.29
C PRO A 110 -1.09 -23.19 2.17
N VAL A 111 -0.48 -23.26 0.99
CA VAL A 111 0.65 -24.17 0.71
C VAL A 111 2.01 -23.48 0.81
N VAL A 112 2.03 -22.16 0.89
CA VAL A 112 3.20 -21.34 1.17
C VAL A 112 3.03 -20.66 2.53
N PRO A 113 4.12 -20.25 3.21
CA PRO A 113 4.01 -19.49 4.44
C PRO A 113 3.22 -18.19 4.23
N VAL A 114 2.22 -17.97 5.08
CA VAL A 114 1.42 -16.75 5.16
C VAL A 114 1.68 -16.10 6.50
N GLN A 115 2.13 -14.86 6.49
CA GLN A 115 2.44 -14.08 7.68
C GLN A 115 1.47 -12.91 7.75
N LEU A 116 0.55 -12.96 8.72
CA LEU A 116 -0.44 -11.91 8.99
C LEU A 116 0.05 -11.03 10.14
N ILE A 117 0.14 -9.75 9.90
CA ILE A 117 0.53 -8.75 10.90
C ILE A 117 -0.67 -7.86 11.21
N VAL A 118 -1.04 -7.75 12.49
CA VAL A 118 -2.12 -6.87 12.93
C VAL A 118 -1.56 -5.48 13.20
N ASP A 119 -1.63 -4.62 12.19
CA ASP A 119 -0.96 -3.31 12.19
C ASP A 119 -1.80 -2.16 11.61
N HIS A 120 -3.03 -2.41 11.15
CA HIS A 120 -3.88 -1.41 10.48
C HIS A 120 -5.22 -1.14 11.19
N SER A 121 -5.43 -1.68 12.40
CA SER A 121 -6.71 -1.57 13.11
C SER A 121 -6.76 -0.49 14.18
N LEU A 122 -5.62 0.09 14.56
CA LEU A 122 -5.54 1.10 15.60
C LEU A 122 -5.78 2.50 15.07
N ALA A 123 -6.77 3.22 15.63
CA ALA A 123 -6.93 4.66 15.45
C ALA A 123 -6.25 5.42 16.60
N VAL A 124 -5.59 6.52 16.28
CA VAL A 124 -4.94 7.39 17.28
C VAL A 124 -6.00 8.28 17.94
N GLU A 125 -6.76 7.73 18.90
CA GLU A 125 -7.75 8.50 19.65
C GLU A 125 -7.05 9.42 20.65
N CYS A 126 -6.01 8.92 21.33
CA CYS A 126 -5.18 9.70 22.24
C CYS A 126 -3.88 10.08 21.57
N GLY A 127 -3.57 11.39 21.50
CA GLY A 127 -2.35 11.93 20.92
C GLY A 127 -1.12 11.74 21.80
N GLY A 128 0.05 11.95 21.24
CA GLY A 128 1.36 11.70 21.88
C GLY A 128 1.71 12.65 23.03
N PHE A 129 0.86 13.60 23.35
CA PHE A 129 0.95 14.44 24.55
C PHE A 129 0.34 13.78 25.80
N ASP A 130 -0.41 12.70 25.65
CA ASP A 130 -0.93 11.89 26.76
C ASP A 130 0.11 10.80 27.11
N PRO A 131 0.66 10.76 28.33
CA PRO A 131 1.65 9.76 28.72
C PRO A 131 1.15 8.31 28.68
N GLN A 132 -0.17 8.11 28.66
CA GLN A 132 -0.83 6.81 28.57
C GLN A 132 -1.46 6.55 27.18
N ALA A 133 -1.05 7.32 26.16
CA ALA A 133 -1.67 7.24 24.85
C ALA A 133 -1.63 5.83 24.26
N PHE A 134 -0.48 5.15 24.35
CA PHE A 134 -0.33 3.80 23.83
C PHE A 134 -1.31 2.81 24.47
N GLU A 135 -1.36 2.77 25.80
CA GLU A 135 -2.25 1.86 26.52
C GLU A 135 -3.73 2.14 26.25
N LYS A 136 -4.10 3.43 26.21
CA LYS A 136 -5.48 3.85 25.92
C LYS A 136 -5.89 3.49 24.51
N ASN A 137 -5.05 3.78 23.52
CA ASN A 137 -5.30 3.45 22.11
C ASN A 137 -5.40 1.94 21.92
N ARG A 138 -4.52 1.15 22.57
CA ARG A 138 -4.58 -0.32 22.54
C ARG A 138 -5.87 -0.87 23.15
N ALA A 139 -6.30 -0.34 24.30
CA ALA A 139 -7.54 -0.77 24.93
C ALA A 139 -8.78 -0.48 24.06
N ILE A 140 -8.79 0.66 23.38
CA ILE A 140 -9.84 1.02 22.43
C ILE A 140 -9.81 0.09 21.19
N GLU A 141 -8.62 -0.18 20.66
CA GLU A 141 -8.43 -1.11 19.53
C GLU A 141 -8.95 -2.51 19.86
N ASP A 142 -8.53 -3.08 20.99
CA ASP A 142 -8.97 -4.40 21.44
C ASP A 142 -10.50 -4.49 21.59
N ARG A 143 -11.10 -3.50 22.21
CA ARG A 143 -12.56 -3.45 22.41
C ARG A 143 -13.31 -3.33 21.07
N ARG A 144 -12.87 -2.42 20.19
CA ARG A 144 -13.54 -2.19 18.89
C ARG A 144 -13.40 -3.37 17.93
N ASN A 145 -12.30 -4.11 18.02
CA ASN A 145 -11.95 -5.16 17.04
C ASN A 145 -12.08 -6.59 17.62
N GLU A 146 -12.83 -6.79 18.71
CA GLU A 146 -12.98 -8.08 19.37
C GLU A 146 -13.38 -9.21 18.39
N ASP A 147 -14.40 -8.97 17.55
CA ASP A 147 -14.85 -9.94 16.54
C ASP A 147 -13.77 -10.27 15.51
N ARG A 148 -12.99 -9.25 15.10
CA ARG A 148 -11.88 -9.43 14.13
C ARG A 148 -10.76 -10.26 14.73
N PHE A 149 -10.38 -9.95 15.96
CA PHE A 149 -9.30 -10.67 16.64
C PHE A 149 -9.71 -12.10 16.97
N HIS A 150 -10.97 -12.32 17.32
CA HIS A 150 -11.51 -13.67 17.49
C HIS A 150 -11.42 -14.49 16.18
N PHE A 151 -11.74 -13.89 15.03
CA PHE A 151 -11.58 -14.56 13.73
C PHE A 151 -10.12 -14.84 13.41
N ILE A 152 -9.21 -13.89 13.62
CA ILE A 152 -7.77 -14.03 13.39
C ILE A 152 -7.20 -15.14 14.26
N ASP A 153 -7.59 -15.24 15.52
CA ASP A 153 -7.17 -16.33 16.41
C ASP A 153 -7.67 -17.69 15.91
N TRP A 154 -8.91 -17.74 15.40
CA TRP A 154 -9.40 -18.96 14.77
C TRP A 154 -8.58 -19.34 13.54
N THR A 155 -8.23 -18.40 12.65
CA THR A 155 -7.45 -18.69 11.44
C THR A 155 -6.09 -19.31 11.75
N LYS A 156 -5.44 -18.81 12.81
CA LYS A 156 -4.15 -19.33 13.29
C LYS A 156 -4.20 -20.81 13.68
N LEU A 157 -5.36 -21.27 14.16
CA LEU A 157 -5.58 -22.65 14.59
C LEU A 157 -6.17 -23.54 13.48
N ALA A 158 -7.01 -22.97 12.62
CA ALA A 158 -7.78 -23.69 11.61
C ALA A 158 -7.06 -23.85 10.27
N PHE A 159 -6.15 -22.95 9.93
CA PHE A 159 -5.34 -23.04 8.72
C PHE A 159 -3.91 -23.48 9.01
N GLU A 160 -3.37 -24.31 8.13
CA GLU A 160 -1.94 -24.60 8.10
C GLU A 160 -1.17 -23.45 7.46
N ASN A 161 0.11 -23.28 7.80
CA ASN A 161 1.02 -22.27 7.27
C ASN A 161 0.57 -20.81 7.46
N VAL A 162 -0.29 -20.51 8.43
CA VAL A 162 -0.68 -19.15 8.78
C VAL A 162 -0.06 -18.75 10.13
N ASP A 163 0.87 -17.79 10.09
CA ASP A 163 1.45 -17.18 11.28
C ASP A 163 0.84 -15.80 11.50
N VAL A 164 0.56 -15.47 12.77
CA VAL A 164 -0.04 -14.19 13.14
C VAL A 164 0.87 -13.44 14.10
N ILE A 165 1.20 -12.20 13.76
CA ILE A 165 1.84 -11.25 14.65
C ILE A 165 0.75 -10.39 15.29
N PRO A 166 0.58 -10.47 16.63
CA PRO A 166 -0.50 -9.78 17.32
C PRO A 166 -0.39 -8.25 17.23
N PRO A 167 -1.49 -7.53 17.50
CA PRO A 167 -1.49 -6.07 17.47
C PRO A 167 -0.50 -5.46 18.48
N GLY A 168 -0.03 -4.25 18.19
CA GLY A 168 0.90 -3.52 19.04
C GLY A 168 2.37 -3.95 18.92
N ASN A 169 2.74 -4.70 17.90
CA ASN A 169 4.13 -5.20 17.71
C ASN A 169 4.90 -4.51 16.58
N GLY A 170 4.24 -3.79 15.70
CA GLY A 170 4.88 -3.05 14.62
C GLY A 170 4.12 -3.12 13.30
N ILE A 171 4.71 -2.55 12.27
CA ILE A 171 4.17 -2.48 10.90
C ILE A 171 4.80 -3.59 10.05
N MET A 172 3.98 -4.26 9.25
CA MET A 172 4.36 -5.40 8.39
C MET A 172 5.66 -5.17 7.62
N HIS A 173 5.80 -4.04 6.94
CA HIS A 173 6.96 -3.81 6.06
C HIS A 173 8.26 -3.60 6.84
N GLN A 174 8.20 -2.94 7.98
CA GLN A 174 9.37 -2.77 8.84
C GLN A 174 9.76 -4.09 9.51
N ILE A 175 8.80 -4.86 10.00
CA ILE A 175 9.05 -6.20 10.56
C ILE A 175 9.62 -7.14 9.47
N ASN A 176 9.09 -7.06 8.25
CA ASN A 176 9.59 -7.83 7.12
C ASN A 176 11.06 -7.50 6.83
N LEU A 177 11.42 -6.23 6.77
CA LEU A 177 12.79 -5.77 6.55
C LEU A 177 13.73 -6.18 7.69
N GLU A 178 13.31 -5.94 8.93
CA GLU A 178 14.15 -6.14 10.12
C GLU A 178 14.29 -7.61 10.54
N LYS A 179 13.31 -8.47 10.20
CA LYS A 179 13.30 -9.87 10.71
C LYS A 179 12.78 -10.92 9.75
N MET A 180 11.62 -10.71 9.11
CA MET A 180 10.93 -11.83 8.44
C MET A 180 11.65 -12.30 7.18
N SER A 181 12.23 -11.37 6.40
CA SER A 181 12.99 -11.76 5.20
C SER A 181 14.33 -12.42 5.57
N PRO A 182 14.58 -13.65 5.12
CA PRO A 182 15.89 -14.28 5.25
C PRO A 182 16.87 -13.86 4.15
N VAL A 183 16.43 -13.11 3.13
CA VAL A 183 17.13 -12.77 1.88
C VAL A 183 17.44 -13.99 1.02
N VAL A 184 17.99 -15.05 1.61
CA VAL A 184 18.13 -16.39 1.02
C VAL A 184 17.36 -17.37 1.86
N TYR A 185 16.38 -18.00 1.25
CA TYR A 185 15.52 -19.00 1.87
C TYR A 185 16.20 -20.37 1.87
N VAL A 186 15.88 -21.20 2.85
CA VAL A 186 16.27 -22.59 2.87
C VAL A 186 15.04 -23.43 3.13
N GLN A 187 14.74 -24.32 2.20
CA GLN A 187 13.65 -25.28 2.33
C GLN A 187 14.06 -26.63 1.74
N ASP A 188 13.83 -27.69 2.48
CA ASP A 188 14.13 -29.07 2.05
C ASP A 188 15.58 -29.28 1.57
N GLY A 189 16.53 -28.62 2.24
CA GLY A 189 17.96 -28.67 1.91
C GLY A 189 18.38 -27.86 0.69
N VAL A 190 17.50 -27.01 0.15
CA VAL A 190 17.75 -26.16 -1.00
C VAL A 190 17.75 -24.69 -0.58
N ALA A 191 18.80 -23.97 -0.99
CA ALA A 191 18.91 -22.52 -0.84
C ALA A 191 18.41 -21.82 -2.13
N PHE A 192 17.61 -20.78 -1.98
CA PHE A 192 17.08 -19.98 -3.09
C PHE A 192 16.74 -18.55 -2.64
N PRO A 193 16.63 -17.59 -3.58
CA PRO A 193 16.30 -16.21 -3.22
C PRO A 193 14.93 -16.10 -2.56
N ASP A 194 14.82 -15.32 -1.48
CA ASP A 194 13.52 -14.93 -0.95
C ASP A 194 12.77 -14.08 -1.96
N THR A 195 11.51 -14.37 -2.11
CA THR A 195 10.54 -13.60 -2.91
C THR A 195 9.22 -13.56 -2.18
N CYS A 196 8.52 -12.45 -2.19
CA CYS A 196 7.21 -12.38 -1.57
C CYS A 196 6.20 -11.54 -2.36
N VAL A 197 4.94 -11.86 -2.18
CA VAL A 197 3.84 -10.95 -2.47
C VAL A 197 3.23 -10.47 -1.17
N GLY A 198 2.71 -9.25 -1.17
CA GLY A 198 2.07 -8.69 0.01
C GLY A 198 0.76 -8.01 -0.32
N THR A 199 -0.21 -8.11 0.59
CA THR A 199 -1.52 -7.48 0.42
C THR A 199 -1.51 -5.96 0.59
N ASP A 200 -0.35 -5.36 0.53
CA ASP A 200 -0.14 -3.91 0.56
C ASP A 200 0.80 -3.46 -0.56
N SER A 201 0.52 -2.29 -1.12
CA SER A 201 1.31 -1.73 -2.22
C SER A 201 2.74 -1.33 -1.82
N HIS A 202 3.05 -1.16 -0.52
CA HIS A 202 4.40 -0.86 -0.01
C HIS A 202 5.23 -2.10 0.32
N THR A 203 4.78 -3.29 -0.10
CA THR A 203 5.56 -4.54 0.00
C THR A 203 6.99 -4.40 -0.58
N PRO A 204 7.24 -3.61 -1.64
CA PRO A 204 8.58 -3.33 -2.15
C PRO A 204 9.57 -2.70 -1.16
N HIS A 205 9.15 -2.35 0.05
CA HIS A 205 10.05 -1.88 1.11
C HIS A 205 11.25 -2.80 1.33
N VAL A 206 11.03 -4.11 1.27
CA VAL A 206 12.07 -5.13 1.46
C VAL A 206 12.94 -5.35 0.21
N ASP A 207 12.60 -4.76 -0.94
CA ASP A 207 13.44 -4.77 -2.15
C ASP A 207 14.82 -4.14 -1.89
N ALA A 208 14.91 -3.31 -0.84
CA ALA A 208 16.16 -2.75 -0.34
C ALA A 208 17.21 -3.82 0.03
N LEU A 209 16.79 -5.03 0.37
CA LEU A 209 17.65 -6.18 0.68
C LEU A 209 17.97 -7.05 -0.55
N GLY A 210 17.51 -6.67 -1.73
CA GLY A 210 17.66 -7.50 -2.94
C GLY A 210 16.57 -8.58 -3.05
N VAL A 211 15.46 -8.44 -2.37
CA VAL A 211 14.34 -9.37 -2.37
C VAL A 211 13.25 -8.86 -3.31
N ILE A 212 12.81 -9.65 -4.28
CA ILE A 212 11.67 -9.30 -5.12
C ILE A 212 10.40 -9.41 -4.27
N ALA A 213 9.80 -8.27 -3.99
CA ALA A 213 8.60 -8.16 -3.20
C ALA A 213 7.60 -7.24 -3.89
N ILE A 214 6.42 -7.75 -4.21
CA ILE A 214 5.43 -7.07 -5.02
C ILE A 214 4.13 -6.92 -4.23
N GLY A 215 3.58 -5.70 -4.25
CA GLY A 215 2.24 -5.44 -3.74
C GLY A 215 1.18 -6.02 -4.67
N VAL A 216 0.24 -6.76 -4.10
CA VAL A 216 -0.87 -7.39 -4.80
C VAL A 216 -2.18 -7.14 -4.07
N GLY A 217 -3.32 -7.38 -4.72
CA GLY A 217 -4.62 -7.41 -4.06
C GLY A 217 -4.86 -8.69 -3.26
N GLY A 218 -5.88 -8.70 -2.42
CA GLY A 218 -6.27 -9.88 -1.62
C GLY A 218 -6.50 -11.10 -2.49
N LEU A 219 -7.21 -10.97 -3.58
CA LEU A 219 -7.53 -12.07 -4.51
C LEU A 219 -6.30 -12.71 -5.16
N GLU A 220 -5.30 -11.90 -5.53
CA GLU A 220 -4.04 -12.43 -6.08
C GLU A 220 -3.20 -13.09 -4.97
N ALA A 221 -3.20 -12.52 -3.75
CA ALA A 221 -2.57 -13.15 -2.60
C ALA A 221 -3.16 -14.53 -2.30
N GLU A 222 -4.48 -14.68 -2.35
CA GLU A 222 -5.18 -15.98 -2.20
C GLU A 222 -4.76 -16.98 -3.25
N ASN A 223 -4.58 -16.56 -4.49
CA ASN A 223 -4.08 -17.40 -5.59
C ASN A 223 -2.69 -17.97 -5.25
N VAL A 224 -1.79 -17.13 -4.73
CA VAL A 224 -0.45 -17.54 -4.28
C VAL A 224 -0.52 -18.43 -3.03
N MET A 225 -1.37 -18.07 -2.06
CA MET A 225 -1.60 -18.89 -0.85
C MET A 225 -1.97 -20.32 -1.21
N LEU A 226 -2.81 -20.49 -2.24
CA LEU A 226 -3.25 -21.80 -2.71
C LEU A 226 -2.25 -22.49 -3.65
N GLY A 227 -1.02 -21.98 -3.78
CA GLY A 227 0.09 -22.62 -4.50
C GLY A 227 0.07 -22.48 -6.01
N ARG A 228 -0.76 -21.59 -6.54
CA ARG A 228 -0.79 -21.30 -7.97
C ARG A 228 0.32 -20.33 -8.36
N ALA A 229 0.81 -20.45 -9.58
CA ALA A 229 1.71 -19.48 -10.14
C ALA A 229 1.02 -18.11 -10.26
N SER A 230 1.76 -17.05 -9.98
CA SER A 230 1.38 -15.72 -10.42
C SER A 230 1.85 -15.54 -11.86
N TRP A 231 0.91 -15.48 -12.80
CA TRP A 231 1.23 -15.28 -14.20
C TRP A 231 1.40 -13.81 -14.50
N MET A 232 2.51 -13.47 -15.14
CA MET A 232 2.82 -12.08 -15.45
C MET A 232 3.53 -11.96 -16.80
N ARG A 233 3.38 -10.81 -17.44
CA ARG A 233 4.25 -10.41 -18.55
C ARG A 233 5.55 -9.88 -18.00
N LEU A 234 6.62 -10.06 -18.76
CA LEU A 234 7.91 -9.49 -18.39
C LEU A 234 7.76 -7.96 -18.28
N PRO A 235 8.06 -7.38 -17.11
CA PRO A 235 7.99 -5.94 -16.93
C PRO A 235 9.11 -5.23 -17.68
N ASP A 236 8.93 -3.93 -17.89
CA ASP A 236 10.02 -3.04 -18.28
C ASP A 236 11.03 -2.96 -17.12
N THR A 237 12.25 -3.43 -17.34
CA THR A 237 13.31 -3.37 -16.33
C THR A 237 14.20 -2.17 -16.61
N VAL A 238 14.05 -1.14 -15.76
CA VAL A 238 14.73 0.15 -15.91
C VAL A 238 15.86 0.25 -14.90
N GLY A 239 17.08 0.48 -15.37
CA GLY A 239 18.20 0.82 -14.51
C GLY A 239 18.10 2.28 -14.04
N VAL A 240 18.35 2.52 -12.76
CA VAL A 240 18.44 3.87 -12.18
C VAL A 240 19.83 4.04 -11.56
N GLU A 241 20.69 4.73 -12.28
CA GLU A 241 22.04 5.02 -11.80
C GLU A 241 22.02 6.20 -10.84
N LEU A 242 22.38 5.97 -9.58
CA LEU A 242 22.53 7.00 -8.56
C LEU A 242 23.99 7.40 -8.47
N SER A 243 24.25 8.69 -8.60
CA SER A 243 25.58 9.28 -8.46
C SER A 243 25.63 10.30 -7.31
N GLY A 244 26.82 10.67 -6.89
CA GLY A 244 27.01 11.66 -5.84
C GLY A 244 26.52 11.20 -4.47
N ARG A 245 26.45 12.15 -3.56
CA ARG A 245 25.95 11.95 -2.19
C ARG A 245 25.03 13.09 -1.79
N PRO A 246 24.02 12.85 -0.93
CA PRO A 246 23.19 13.93 -0.39
C PRO A 246 24.06 14.99 0.29
N GLN A 247 23.69 16.25 0.14
CA GLN A 247 24.32 17.36 0.82
C GLN A 247 24.10 17.27 2.35
N PRO A 248 24.96 17.87 3.18
CA PRO A 248 24.77 17.91 4.63
C PRO A 248 23.38 18.42 5.01
N GLY A 249 22.74 17.76 5.98
CA GLY A 249 21.40 18.11 6.47
C GLY A 249 20.23 17.63 5.61
N ILE A 250 20.48 16.93 4.52
CA ILE A 250 19.46 16.31 3.68
C ILE A 250 19.11 14.92 4.22
N THR A 251 17.83 14.65 4.37
CA THR A 251 17.33 13.36 4.88
C THR A 251 17.03 12.38 3.74
N ALA A 252 16.92 11.08 4.06
CA ALA A 252 16.44 10.09 3.10
C ALA A 252 15.02 10.40 2.59
N THR A 253 14.19 11.06 3.40
CA THR A 253 12.86 11.53 2.99
C THR A 253 12.96 12.58 1.88
N ASP A 254 13.87 13.54 2.00
CA ASP A 254 14.11 14.53 0.95
C ASP A 254 14.51 13.85 -0.36
N VAL A 255 15.37 12.85 -0.28
CA VAL A 255 15.84 12.07 -1.44
C VAL A 255 14.67 11.32 -2.09
N VAL A 256 13.86 10.61 -1.33
CA VAL A 256 12.76 9.81 -1.92
C VAL A 256 11.67 10.67 -2.51
N LEU A 257 11.35 11.82 -1.93
CA LEU A 257 10.37 12.76 -2.50
C LEU A 257 10.88 13.36 -3.83
N ALA A 258 12.17 13.69 -3.91
CA ALA A 258 12.81 14.15 -5.14
C ALA A 258 12.81 13.05 -6.23
N LEU A 259 13.15 11.82 -5.85
CA LEU A 259 13.09 10.65 -6.75
C LEU A 259 11.66 10.37 -7.22
N THR A 260 10.67 10.51 -6.33
CA THR A 260 9.25 10.28 -6.68
C THR A 260 8.80 11.25 -7.78
N GLU A 261 9.13 12.54 -7.65
CA GLU A 261 8.85 13.53 -8.71
C GLU A 261 9.59 13.18 -10.01
N PHE A 262 10.88 12.90 -9.93
CA PHE A 262 11.71 12.57 -11.08
C PHE A 262 11.19 11.33 -11.82
N LEU A 263 10.96 10.23 -11.11
CA LEU A 263 10.53 8.97 -11.70
C LEU A 263 9.11 9.04 -12.29
N ARG A 264 8.21 9.82 -11.68
CA ARG A 264 6.88 10.10 -12.29
C ARG A 264 7.03 10.83 -13.63
N LYS A 265 7.91 11.82 -13.73
CA LYS A 265 8.20 12.53 -14.99
C LYS A 265 8.79 11.60 -16.04
N GLU A 266 9.63 10.66 -15.63
CA GLU A 266 10.25 9.64 -16.51
C GLU A 266 9.29 8.50 -16.91
N ARG A 267 8.06 8.50 -16.41
CA ARG A 267 7.00 7.55 -16.78
C ARG A 267 7.39 6.09 -16.56
N VAL A 268 7.78 5.76 -15.34
CA VAL A 268 8.17 4.40 -14.91
C VAL A 268 6.98 3.54 -14.47
N VAL A 269 5.76 3.92 -14.82
CA VAL A 269 4.55 3.20 -14.38
C VAL A 269 4.59 1.74 -14.83
N GLY A 270 4.45 0.83 -13.87
CA GLY A 270 4.50 -0.62 -14.08
C GLY A 270 5.89 -1.21 -14.27
N ALA A 271 6.94 -0.37 -14.31
CA ALA A 271 8.32 -0.84 -14.46
C ALA A 271 8.84 -1.50 -13.18
N TRP A 272 9.86 -2.33 -13.34
CA TRP A 272 10.72 -2.80 -12.27
C TRP A 272 12.02 -2.01 -12.30
N LEU A 273 12.30 -1.29 -11.23
CA LEU A 273 13.48 -0.45 -11.13
C LEU A 273 14.60 -1.18 -10.44
N GLU A 274 15.81 -1.00 -10.92
CA GLU A 274 17.02 -1.48 -10.27
C GLU A 274 17.96 -0.30 -10.06
N PHE A 275 18.17 0.06 -8.78
CA PHE A 275 19.04 1.15 -8.39
C PHE A 275 20.48 0.65 -8.24
N PHE A 276 21.41 1.32 -8.90
CA PHE A 276 22.83 0.97 -8.89
C PHE A 276 23.73 2.21 -8.97
N GLY A 277 25.03 2.01 -9.05
CA GLY A 277 26.01 3.07 -9.10
C GLY A 277 26.62 3.40 -7.73
N GLU A 278 27.57 4.34 -7.72
CA GLU A 278 28.29 4.71 -6.50
C GLU A 278 27.38 5.32 -5.42
N GLY A 279 26.36 6.08 -5.85
CA GLY A 279 25.37 6.66 -4.96
C GLY A 279 24.53 5.59 -4.27
N ALA A 280 24.08 4.57 -5.01
CA ALA A 280 23.32 3.46 -4.44
C ALA A 280 24.16 2.63 -3.45
N ALA A 281 25.44 2.35 -3.79
CA ALA A 281 26.35 1.59 -2.93
C ALA A 281 26.67 2.33 -1.61
N ALA A 282 26.63 3.65 -1.62
CA ALA A 282 26.89 4.47 -0.42
C ALA A 282 25.68 4.60 0.51
N LEU A 283 24.47 4.31 0.05
CA LEU A 283 23.25 4.37 0.85
C LEU A 283 23.17 3.19 1.83
N THR A 284 22.80 3.48 3.07
CA THR A 284 22.46 2.43 4.05
C THR A 284 21.19 1.69 3.64
N ILE A 285 20.96 0.50 4.22
CA ILE A 285 19.70 -0.22 3.96
C ILE A 285 18.49 0.60 4.43
N GLY A 286 18.58 1.36 5.50
CA GLY A 286 17.51 2.29 5.92
C GLY A 286 17.18 3.32 4.85
N ASP A 287 18.18 3.91 4.21
CA ASP A 287 18.00 4.87 3.11
C ASP A 287 17.39 4.18 1.87
N ARG A 288 17.92 3.00 1.49
CA ARG A 288 17.39 2.20 0.38
C ARG A 288 15.94 1.80 0.62
N ALA A 289 15.60 1.39 1.85
CA ALA A 289 14.25 1.00 2.23
C ALA A 289 13.26 2.17 2.13
N THR A 290 13.66 3.38 2.52
CA THR A 290 12.88 4.60 2.33
C THR A 290 12.56 4.84 0.86
N ILE A 291 13.54 4.63 -0.04
CA ILE A 291 13.37 4.75 -1.49
C ILE A 291 12.43 3.65 -2.03
N SER A 292 12.71 2.39 -1.69
CA SER A 292 11.93 1.24 -2.17
C SER A 292 10.48 1.27 -1.68
N ASN A 293 10.23 1.80 -0.47
CA ASN A 293 8.88 1.89 0.09
C ASN A 293 7.93 2.72 -0.78
N MET A 294 8.41 3.82 -1.35
CA MET A 294 7.58 4.72 -2.15
C MET A 294 7.44 4.27 -3.62
N CYS A 295 7.78 3.02 -3.91
CA CYS A 295 7.61 2.41 -5.23
C CYS A 295 6.23 2.69 -5.85
N PRO A 296 5.11 2.50 -5.15
CA PRO A 296 3.77 2.80 -5.69
C PRO A 296 3.57 4.29 -5.98
N GLU A 297 4.17 5.17 -5.19
CA GLU A 297 3.99 6.61 -5.34
C GLU A 297 4.66 7.14 -6.61
N TYR A 298 5.80 6.58 -7.03
CA TYR A 298 6.35 6.90 -8.35
C TYR A 298 5.84 5.98 -9.48
N GLY A 299 4.97 5.02 -9.15
CA GLY A 299 4.23 4.22 -10.13
C GLY A 299 4.91 2.93 -10.58
N ALA A 300 6.07 2.59 -10.03
CA ALA A 300 6.75 1.33 -10.33
C ALA A 300 6.11 0.14 -9.60
N THR A 301 6.45 -1.06 -10.03
CA THR A 301 6.00 -2.31 -9.41
C THR A 301 7.03 -2.88 -8.44
N ALA A 302 8.31 -2.73 -8.73
CA ALA A 302 9.44 -3.12 -7.88
C ALA A 302 10.52 -2.04 -7.88
N ALA A 303 11.29 -1.95 -6.82
CA ALA A 303 12.32 -0.93 -6.60
C ALA A 303 13.52 -1.55 -5.90
N MET A 304 14.34 -2.25 -6.69
CA MET A 304 15.40 -3.14 -6.23
C MET A 304 16.71 -2.42 -5.95
N PHE A 305 17.42 -2.90 -4.94
CA PHE A 305 18.85 -2.68 -4.77
C PHE A 305 19.59 -4.02 -4.83
N TYR A 306 20.86 -4.02 -5.20
CA TYR A 306 21.66 -5.24 -5.27
C TYR A 306 22.10 -5.70 -3.87
N ILE A 307 22.28 -7.00 -3.71
CA ILE A 307 22.90 -7.54 -2.50
C ILE A 307 24.38 -7.13 -2.48
N ASP A 308 24.80 -6.46 -1.42
CA ASP A 308 26.17 -6.00 -1.21
C ASP A 308 26.57 -6.00 0.28
N ALA A 309 27.69 -5.39 0.61
CA ALA A 309 28.15 -5.28 1.99
C ALA A 309 27.17 -4.54 2.91
N GLN A 310 26.46 -3.53 2.40
CA GLN A 310 25.40 -2.86 3.17
C GLN A 310 24.31 -3.84 3.60
N THR A 311 23.97 -4.80 2.72
CA THR A 311 22.96 -5.84 3.02
C THR A 311 23.44 -6.73 4.17
N THR A 312 24.65 -7.26 4.10
CA THR A 312 25.19 -8.13 5.16
C THR A 312 25.39 -7.40 6.48
N ASP A 313 25.83 -6.15 6.45
CA ASP A 313 25.99 -5.32 7.66
C ASP A 313 24.63 -5.03 8.31
N TYR A 314 23.59 -4.78 7.52
CA TYR A 314 22.23 -4.59 8.04
C TYR A 314 21.66 -5.87 8.65
N LEU A 315 21.90 -7.03 8.05
CA LEU A 315 21.47 -8.31 8.61
C LEU A 315 22.13 -8.54 9.99
N ARG A 316 23.41 -8.21 10.14
CA ARG A 316 24.10 -8.26 11.45
C ARG A 316 23.50 -7.25 12.43
N LEU A 317 23.28 -6.00 12.00
CA LEU A 317 22.72 -4.94 12.83
C LEU A 317 21.33 -5.32 13.37
N THR A 318 20.51 -5.98 12.57
CA THR A 318 19.16 -6.41 12.94
C THR A 318 19.13 -7.79 13.63
N GLY A 319 20.28 -8.31 14.01
CA GLY A 319 20.41 -9.48 14.90
C GLY A 319 20.23 -10.82 14.22
N ARG A 320 20.34 -10.90 12.86
CA ARG A 320 20.37 -12.21 12.17
C ARG A 320 21.62 -12.97 12.59
N GLU A 321 21.48 -14.31 12.62
CA GLU A 321 22.61 -15.18 12.95
C GLU A 321 23.70 -15.12 11.88
N GLU A 322 24.97 -15.17 12.28
CA GLU A 322 26.11 -15.09 11.36
C GLU A 322 26.10 -16.20 10.30
N SER A 323 25.54 -17.37 10.63
CA SER A 323 25.35 -18.46 9.66
C SER A 323 24.42 -18.06 8.52
N GLN A 324 23.35 -17.30 8.81
CA GLN A 324 22.44 -16.76 7.79
C GLN A 324 23.13 -15.69 6.96
N VAL A 325 23.87 -14.79 7.58
CA VAL A 325 24.62 -13.74 6.88
C VAL A 325 25.65 -14.34 5.91
N ALA A 326 26.40 -15.33 6.39
CA ALA A 326 27.38 -16.06 5.57
C ALA A 326 26.71 -16.81 4.40
N LEU A 327 25.53 -17.40 4.63
CA LEU A 327 24.74 -18.05 3.57
C LEU A 327 24.32 -17.04 2.49
N VAL A 328 23.82 -15.88 2.88
CA VAL A 328 23.40 -14.82 1.93
C VAL A 328 24.58 -14.39 1.05
N GLU A 329 25.74 -14.13 1.63
CA GLU A 329 26.93 -13.73 0.87
C GLU A 329 27.41 -14.85 -0.06
N ASN A 330 27.55 -16.08 0.46
CA ASN A 330 27.96 -17.25 -0.33
C ASN A 330 27.03 -17.50 -1.51
N TYR A 331 25.74 -17.53 -1.24
CA TYR A 331 24.71 -17.75 -2.27
C TYR A 331 24.76 -16.65 -3.35
N ALA A 332 24.76 -15.38 -2.94
CA ALA A 332 24.76 -14.26 -3.86
C ALA A 332 26.02 -14.24 -4.77
N ARG A 333 27.20 -14.52 -4.21
CA ARG A 333 28.44 -14.62 -4.99
C ARG A 333 28.44 -15.83 -5.93
N THR A 334 27.97 -16.98 -5.47
CA THR A 334 27.92 -18.20 -6.29
C THR A 334 26.98 -18.03 -7.48
N THR A 335 25.83 -17.39 -7.28
CA THR A 335 24.76 -17.27 -8.28
C THR A 335 24.86 -16.00 -9.14
N GLY A 336 25.82 -15.11 -8.86
CA GLY A 336 25.96 -13.83 -9.57
C GLY A 336 24.91 -12.78 -9.18
N LEU A 337 24.38 -12.84 -7.97
CA LEU A 337 23.49 -11.84 -7.41
C LEU A 337 24.20 -10.79 -6.55
N TRP A 338 25.48 -10.97 -6.28
CA TRP A 338 26.28 -9.96 -5.60
C TRP A 338 26.57 -8.77 -6.51
N ALA A 339 26.56 -7.54 -5.96
CA ALA A 339 26.62 -6.30 -6.72
C ALA A 339 27.75 -6.25 -7.76
N ASP A 340 28.95 -6.79 -7.43
CA ASP A 340 30.09 -6.80 -8.34
C ASP A 340 29.85 -7.61 -9.62
N ASP A 341 29.00 -8.62 -9.56
CA ASP A 341 28.67 -9.50 -10.68
C ASP A 341 27.62 -8.88 -11.64
N LEU A 342 27.10 -7.72 -11.32
CA LEU A 342 26.06 -7.02 -12.10
C LEU A 342 26.61 -5.86 -12.95
N ALA A 343 27.93 -5.69 -12.97
CA ALA A 343 28.58 -4.65 -13.79
C ALA A 343 28.29 -4.79 -15.30
N THR A 344 27.98 -5.99 -15.77
CA THR A 344 27.65 -6.29 -17.16
C THR A 344 26.15 -6.37 -17.46
N ALA A 345 25.31 -6.15 -16.47
CA ALA A 345 23.85 -6.15 -16.63
C ALA A 345 23.43 -5.06 -17.64
N GLN A 346 22.51 -5.42 -18.52
CA GLN A 346 21.99 -4.54 -19.56
C GLN A 346 20.52 -4.23 -19.29
N TYR A 347 20.17 -2.95 -19.35
CA TYR A 347 18.82 -2.44 -19.22
C TYR A 347 18.34 -1.89 -20.57
N GLU A 348 17.05 -1.95 -20.81
CA GLU A 348 16.45 -1.33 -21.99
C GLU A 348 16.55 0.20 -21.93
N ARG A 349 16.48 0.73 -20.69
CA ARG A 349 16.57 2.14 -20.38
C ARG A 349 17.33 2.34 -19.08
N VAL A 350 18.21 3.34 -19.06
CA VAL A 350 18.94 3.76 -17.86
C VAL A 350 18.61 5.22 -17.59
N LEU A 351 18.09 5.48 -16.40
CA LEU A 351 17.86 6.82 -15.86
C LEU A 351 19.05 7.18 -14.96
N ARG A 352 19.38 8.46 -14.88
CA ARG A 352 20.47 8.97 -14.03
C ARG A 352 19.94 10.03 -13.09
N PHE A 353 20.31 9.89 -11.83
CA PHE A 353 19.93 10.83 -10.79
C PHE A 353 21.11 11.15 -9.89
N ASP A 354 21.41 12.44 -9.72
CA ASP A 354 22.46 12.93 -8.87
C ASP A 354 21.93 13.26 -7.47
N LEU A 355 22.31 12.47 -6.47
CA LEU A 355 21.89 12.66 -5.08
C LEU A 355 22.33 14.01 -4.51
N SER A 356 23.44 14.59 -5.02
CA SER A 356 23.94 15.90 -4.57
C SER A 356 23.04 17.08 -4.96
N SER A 357 22.13 16.87 -5.91
CA SER A 357 21.16 17.88 -6.37
C SER A 357 19.95 18.03 -5.44
N VAL A 358 19.75 17.11 -4.51
CA VAL A 358 18.58 17.12 -3.63
C VAL A 358 18.69 18.21 -2.58
N VAL A 359 17.63 19.00 -2.46
CA VAL A 359 17.46 20.01 -1.42
C VAL A 359 16.36 19.62 -0.45
N ARG A 360 16.29 20.25 0.72
CA ARG A 360 15.19 20.02 1.66
C ARG A 360 13.86 20.34 0.99
N ASN A 361 12.91 19.42 1.13
CA ASN A 361 11.65 19.54 0.42
C ASN A 361 10.49 18.90 1.21
N MET A 362 9.30 19.05 0.69
CA MET A 362 8.08 18.39 1.12
C MET A 362 7.20 18.11 -0.10
N ALA A 363 6.17 17.28 0.04
CA ALA A 363 5.25 16.99 -1.05
C ALA A 363 3.80 17.26 -0.64
N GLY A 364 3.09 17.96 -1.48
CA GLY A 364 1.68 18.30 -1.26
C GLY A 364 1.21 19.45 -2.15
N PRO A 365 -0.05 19.87 -1.94
CA PRO A 365 -0.94 19.57 -0.79
C PRO A 365 -1.70 18.24 -0.87
N SER A 366 -1.67 17.49 -1.96
CA SER A 366 -2.56 16.33 -2.13
C SER A 366 -1.97 15.16 -2.91
N ASN A 367 -0.70 15.21 -3.30
CA ASN A 367 -0.06 14.12 -4.04
C ASN A 367 1.41 13.94 -3.64
N PRO A 368 1.90 12.70 -3.53
CA PRO A 368 3.29 12.43 -3.13
C PRO A 368 4.34 12.93 -4.14
N HIS A 369 3.98 13.03 -5.40
CA HIS A 369 4.88 13.49 -6.47
C HIS A 369 4.84 15.01 -6.70
N LYS A 370 3.96 15.74 -6.02
CA LYS A 370 3.93 17.21 -6.04
C LYS A 370 4.94 17.77 -5.04
N ARG A 371 6.21 17.57 -5.33
CA ARG A 371 7.31 18.05 -4.50
C ARG A 371 7.50 19.56 -4.61
N VAL A 372 7.82 20.17 -3.48
CA VAL A 372 8.18 21.58 -3.36
C VAL A 372 9.41 21.69 -2.48
N ALA A 373 10.45 22.39 -2.95
CA ALA A 373 11.60 22.75 -2.11
C ALA A 373 11.14 23.69 -0.98
N THR A 374 11.63 23.49 0.23
CA THR A 374 11.23 24.35 1.35
C THR A 374 11.61 25.81 1.16
N ALA A 375 12.62 26.10 0.33
CA ALA A 375 12.98 27.46 -0.08
C ALA A 375 11.99 28.11 -1.06
N GLU A 376 11.10 27.34 -1.70
CA GLU A 376 10.15 27.79 -2.73
C GLU A 376 8.70 27.87 -2.20
N LEU A 377 8.45 27.62 -0.93
CA LEU A 377 7.08 27.55 -0.37
C LEU A 377 6.30 28.87 -0.56
N ALA A 378 6.96 30.00 -0.43
CA ALA A 378 6.35 31.30 -0.65
C ALA A 378 5.98 31.53 -2.13
N GLU A 379 6.84 31.15 -3.06
CA GLU A 379 6.59 31.25 -4.51
C GLU A 379 5.42 30.34 -4.95
N ARG A 380 5.21 29.24 -4.24
CA ARG A 380 4.11 28.30 -4.49
C ARG A 380 2.83 28.66 -3.76
N GLY A 381 2.81 29.77 -2.99
CA GLY A 381 1.65 30.24 -2.23
C GLY A 381 1.28 29.32 -1.04
N ILE A 382 2.19 28.46 -0.60
CA ILE A 382 2.03 27.62 0.59
C ILE A 382 2.38 28.43 1.83
N ALA A 383 3.60 28.94 1.93
CA ALA A 383 3.94 30.00 2.89
C ALA A 383 3.41 31.34 2.38
N ASP A 384 2.83 32.14 3.28
CA ASP A 384 2.18 33.41 2.94
C ASP A 384 2.30 34.36 4.12
N GLU A 385 3.12 35.41 3.97
CA GLU A 385 3.42 36.38 5.02
C GLU A 385 2.17 37.12 5.50
N ALA A 386 1.27 37.50 4.59
CA ALA A 386 0.05 38.25 4.95
C ALA A 386 -0.91 37.35 5.77
N LYS A 387 -1.06 36.10 5.38
CA LYS A 387 -1.84 35.10 6.13
C LYS A 387 -1.19 34.74 7.46
N LEU A 388 0.15 34.66 7.51
CA LEU A 388 0.89 34.42 8.74
C LEU A 388 0.66 35.54 9.74
N GLU A 389 0.75 36.78 9.31
CA GLU A 389 0.53 37.95 10.19
C GLU A 389 -0.94 38.04 10.64
N ALA A 390 -1.90 37.80 9.74
CA ALA A 390 -3.30 37.68 10.12
C ALA A 390 -3.53 36.58 11.16
N GLY A 391 -2.89 35.42 10.97
CA GLY A 391 -2.95 34.30 11.90
C GLY A 391 -2.39 34.61 13.28
N LYS A 392 -1.36 35.43 13.39
CA LYS A 392 -0.88 35.92 14.72
C LYS A 392 -1.95 36.69 15.46
N ALA A 393 -2.70 37.54 14.76
CA ALA A 393 -3.81 38.31 15.34
C ALA A 393 -4.97 37.39 15.73
N GLU A 394 -5.27 36.36 14.97
CA GLU A 394 -6.26 35.33 15.30
C GLU A 394 -5.85 34.54 16.56
N GLN A 395 -4.58 34.12 16.63
CA GLN A 395 -4.04 33.40 17.81
C GLN A 395 -4.12 34.26 19.07
N ALA A 396 -3.90 35.56 18.99
CA ALA A 396 -4.07 36.50 20.11
C ALA A 396 -5.52 36.54 20.64
N GLN A 397 -6.50 36.15 19.82
CA GLN A 397 -7.90 36.02 20.18
C GLN A 397 -8.28 34.58 20.57
N GLY A 398 -7.34 33.66 20.62
CA GLY A 398 -7.58 32.25 20.94
C GLY A 398 -8.10 31.43 19.78
N LEU A 399 -8.00 31.91 18.54
CA LEU A 399 -8.43 31.23 17.32
C LEU A 399 -7.27 30.57 16.59
N MET A 400 -7.55 29.54 15.79
CA MET A 400 -6.55 28.90 14.92
C MET A 400 -6.27 29.75 13.67
N PRO A 401 -5.00 29.81 13.20
CA PRO A 401 -4.66 30.53 11.97
C PRO A 401 -5.10 29.79 10.70
N ASP A 402 -5.18 30.50 9.56
CA ASP A 402 -5.28 29.87 8.25
C ASP A 402 -4.12 28.90 8.01
N GLY A 403 -4.37 27.75 7.40
CA GLY A 403 -3.38 26.72 7.19
C GLY A 403 -2.93 26.00 8.48
N ALA A 404 -3.70 26.12 9.57
CA ALA A 404 -3.38 25.49 10.85
C ALA A 404 -3.02 24.04 10.71
N VAL A 405 -1.88 23.64 11.28
CA VAL A 405 -1.45 22.24 11.37
C VAL A 405 -2.22 21.59 12.50
N ILE A 406 -3.29 20.88 12.14
CA ILE A 406 -4.15 20.18 13.13
C ILE A 406 -3.65 18.78 13.46
N ILE A 407 -2.86 18.17 12.56
CA ILE A 407 -2.22 16.87 12.74
C ILE A 407 -0.75 16.99 12.36
N ALA A 408 0.13 16.54 13.24
CA ALA A 408 1.56 16.38 12.99
C ALA A 408 1.98 14.98 13.43
N ALA A 409 2.26 14.08 12.46
CA ALA A 409 2.49 12.68 12.75
C ALA A 409 3.84 12.18 12.21
N ILE A 410 4.67 11.64 13.10
CA ILE A 410 5.81 10.81 12.72
C ILE A 410 5.29 9.37 12.67
N THR A 411 5.13 8.84 11.46
CA THR A 411 4.42 7.60 11.20
C THR A 411 4.99 6.89 9.98
N SER A 412 4.53 5.64 9.76
CA SER A 412 4.88 4.84 8.59
C SER A 412 6.27 4.22 8.61
N CYS A 413 6.34 2.98 8.16
CA CYS A 413 7.60 2.26 7.93
C CYS A 413 8.56 2.98 6.97
N THR A 414 8.06 3.81 6.04
CA THR A 414 8.88 4.60 5.11
C THR A 414 10.01 5.35 5.83
N ASN A 415 9.69 5.96 6.95
CA ASN A 415 10.62 6.83 7.68
C ASN A 415 11.10 6.21 9.00
N THR A 416 10.24 5.44 9.70
CA THR A 416 10.60 4.88 11.01
C THR A 416 11.51 3.65 10.93
N SER A 417 11.62 3.01 9.76
CA SER A 417 12.60 1.94 9.49
C SER A 417 14.03 2.46 9.31
N ASN A 418 14.19 3.76 9.13
CA ASN A 418 15.49 4.40 9.00
C ASN A 418 15.90 5.07 10.32
N PRO A 419 16.83 4.50 11.09
CA PRO A 419 17.25 5.08 12.37
C PRO A 419 17.72 6.53 12.27
N ARG A 420 18.37 6.89 11.17
CA ARG A 420 18.84 8.26 10.95
C ARG A 420 17.70 9.28 10.92
N ASN A 421 16.58 8.93 10.29
CA ASN A 421 15.40 9.83 10.21
C ASN A 421 14.78 10.03 11.59
N VAL A 422 14.63 8.97 12.36
CA VAL A 422 14.03 9.03 13.71
C VAL A 422 14.93 9.77 14.69
N ILE A 423 16.23 9.47 14.68
CA ILE A 423 17.23 10.13 15.54
C ILE A 423 17.36 11.61 15.18
N ALA A 424 17.32 11.96 13.89
CA ALA A 424 17.31 13.36 13.46
C ALA A 424 16.14 14.14 14.05
N ALA A 425 14.93 13.57 14.00
CA ALA A 425 13.75 14.16 14.62
C ALA A 425 13.91 14.32 16.14
N ALA A 426 14.41 13.30 16.81
CA ALA A 426 14.59 13.29 18.26
C ALA A 426 15.68 14.30 18.72
N LEU A 427 16.76 14.44 17.96
CA LEU A 427 17.79 15.47 18.21
C LEU A 427 17.25 16.88 17.98
N LEU A 428 16.43 17.08 16.94
CA LEU A 428 15.76 18.36 16.72
C LEU A 428 14.83 18.69 17.89
N ALA A 429 14.08 17.70 18.39
CA ALA A 429 13.21 17.85 19.55
C ALA A 429 14.01 18.27 20.79
N ARG A 430 15.17 17.65 21.05
CA ARG A 430 16.07 18.02 22.14
C ARG A 430 16.53 19.48 22.03
N LYS A 431 17.04 19.87 20.86
CA LYS A 431 17.48 21.24 20.61
C LYS A 431 16.35 22.27 20.76
N ALA A 432 15.14 21.91 20.30
CA ALA A 432 13.94 22.75 20.48
C ALA A 432 13.59 22.89 21.99
N ASN A 433 13.62 21.81 22.76
CA ASN A 433 13.38 21.81 24.20
C ASN A 433 14.40 22.67 24.95
N GLU A 434 15.68 22.58 24.59
CA GLU A 434 16.75 23.40 25.16
C GLU A 434 16.54 24.90 24.92
N ARG A 435 15.86 25.25 23.84
CA ARG A 435 15.48 26.61 23.48
C ARG A 435 14.11 27.02 24.02
N GLY A 436 13.41 26.16 24.75
CA GLY A 436 12.08 26.42 25.31
C GLY A 436 10.95 26.51 24.29
N LEU A 437 11.15 25.97 23.09
CA LEU A 437 10.10 25.91 22.06
C LEU A 437 9.05 24.85 22.43
N LEU A 438 7.79 25.12 22.06
CA LEU A 438 6.66 24.23 22.29
C LEU A 438 5.85 24.04 21.01
N ARG A 439 5.20 22.88 20.86
CA ARG A 439 4.18 22.69 19.82
C ARG A 439 2.97 23.59 20.11
N LYS A 440 2.23 23.93 19.06
CA LYS A 440 1.00 24.70 19.23
C LYS A 440 -0.12 23.82 19.84
N PRO A 441 -1.01 24.39 20.67
CA PRO A 441 -1.99 23.62 21.43
C PRO A 441 -3.05 22.92 20.57
N TRP A 442 -3.33 23.42 19.37
CA TRP A 442 -4.28 22.79 18.45
C TRP A 442 -3.71 21.62 17.65
N VAL A 443 -2.40 21.38 17.71
CA VAL A 443 -1.73 20.32 16.98
C VAL A 443 -1.89 18.99 17.70
N LYS A 444 -2.56 18.03 17.06
CA LYS A 444 -2.56 16.64 17.49
C LYS A 444 -1.27 16.00 16.98
N SER A 445 -0.31 15.81 17.87
CA SER A 445 1.00 15.25 17.56
C SER A 445 1.08 13.79 17.95
N SER A 446 1.87 12.98 17.21
CA SER A 446 2.03 11.55 17.50
C SER A 446 3.34 10.98 16.93
N LEU A 447 3.84 9.94 17.60
CA LEU A 447 4.88 9.04 17.10
C LEU A 447 4.31 7.63 17.07
N ALA A 448 4.27 7.03 15.87
CA ALA A 448 3.85 5.64 15.69
C ALA A 448 4.96 4.88 14.94
N PRO A 449 5.94 4.31 15.67
CA PRO A 449 7.03 3.56 15.06
C PRO A 449 6.55 2.26 14.42
N GLY A 450 7.21 1.83 13.35
CA GLY A 450 6.91 0.55 12.71
C GLY A 450 7.53 -0.67 13.41
N SER A 451 8.25 -0.47 14.50
CA SER A 451 8.88 -1.54 15.27
C SER A 451 9.14 -1.10 16.71
N LYS A 452 9.04 -2.04 17.64
CA LYS A 452 9.45 -1.81 19.04
C LYS A 452 10.96 -1.58 19.20
N ALA A 453 11.78 -1.98 18.23
CA ALA A 453 13.21 -1.69 18.23
C ALA A 453 13.47 -0.19 18.22
N VAL A 454 12.62 0.60 17.55
CA VAL A 454 12.71 2.07 17.53
C VAL A 454 12.57 2.66 18.94
N GLN A 455 11.62 2.17 19.72
CA GLN A 455 11.50 2.57 21.13
C GLN A 455 12.79 2.27 21.90
N LEU A 456 13.33 1.06 21.74
CA LEU A 456 14.51 0.64 22.50
C LEU A 456 15.74 1.51 22.19
N TYR A 457 15.99 1.87 20.93
CA TYR A 457 17.14 2.74 20.66
C TYR A 457 16.86 4.23 20.97
N LEU A 458 15.62 4.68 20.96
CA LEU A 458 15.27 6.01 21.49
C LEU A 458 15.43 6.09 23.00
N GLU A 459 15.13 5.03 23.74
CA GLU A 459 15.40 4.91 25.19
C GLU A 459 16.90 4.85 25.47
N GLU A 460 17.65 4.01 24.76
CA GLU A 460 19.11 3.87 24.89
C GLU A 460 19.87 5.19 24.63
N SER A 461 19.40 5.96 23.66
CA SER A 461 19.98 7.27 23.33
C SER A 461 19.58 8.37 24.32
N GLY A 462 18.58 8.13 25.19
CA GLY A 462 18.01 9.13 26.08
C GLY A 462 17.20 10.21 25.36
N LEU A 463 16.77 9.97 24.11
CA LEU A 463 16.06 10.96 23.29
C LEU A 463 14.52 10.84 23.37
N LEU A 464 13.99 9.70 23.81
CA LEU A 464 12.53 9.51 23.90
C LEU A 464 11.85 10.59 24.75
N PRO A 465 12.37 10.96 25.95
CA PRO A 465 11.77 12.03 26.75
C PRO A 465 11.72 13.39 26.06
N ASP A 466 12.65 13.67 25.16
CA ASP A 466 12.65 14.92 24.39
C ASP A 466 11.51 14.97 23.37
N LEU A 467 11.21 13.85 22.72
CA LEU A 467 10.05 13.70 21.84
C LEU A 467 8.74 13.83 22.64
N GLU A 468 8.63 13.13 23.76
CA GLU A 468 7.46 13.14 24.65
C GLU A 468 7.17 14.56 25.16
N LYS A 469 8.18 15.31 25.54
CA LYS A 469 8.04 16.69 26.01
C LYS A 469 7.44 17.62 24.97
N LEU A 470 7.70 17.39 23.68
CA LEU A 470 7.07 18.12 22.58
C LEU A 470 5.71 17.52 22.16
N GLY A 471 5.21 16.50 22.84
CA GLY A 471 3.95 15.85 22.54
C GLY A 471 4.02 14.79 21.44
N PHE A 472 5.22 14.30 21.13
CA PHE A 472 5.46 13.20 20.19
C PHE A 472 5.77 11.89 20.95
N GLY A 473 5.00 11.58 21.99
CA GLY A 473 5.04 10.28 22.63
C GLY A 473 4.54 9.17 21.71
N ILE A 474 4.92 7.93 22.03
CA ILE A 474 4.50 6.74 21.27
C ILE A 474 3.02 6.49 21.50
N VAL A 475 2.25 6.48 20.43
CA VAL A 475 0.79 6.27 20.46
C VAL A 475 0.40 4.87 19.99
N ALA A 476 1.25 4.23 19.19
CA ALA A 476 1.03 2.91 18.62
C ALA A 476 2.33 2.35 18.04
N PHE A 477 2.36 1.04 17.83
CA PHE A 477 3.27 0.35 16.91
C PHE A 477 2.43 -0.22 15.78
N ALA A 478 1.99 0.65 14.87
CA ALA A 478 1.01 0.34 13.83
C ALA A 478 1.02 1.41 12.72
N CYS A 479 0.46 1.07 11.58
CA CYS A 479 0.18 2.02 10.50
C CYS A 479 -1.06 2.84 10.87
N THR A 480 -0.86 4.10 11.22
CA THR A 480 -1.91 4.97 11.78
C THR A 480 -2.30 6.09 10.80
N THR A 481 -1.84 7.29 11.04
CA THR A 481 -2.23 8.52 10.30
C THR A 481 -2.11 8.37 8.78
N CYS A 482 -1.06 7.74 8.28
CA CYS A 482 -0.86 7.54 6.84
C CYS A 482 -1.95 6.66 6.18
N ASN A 483 -2.61 5.82 6.99
CA ASN A 483 -3.74 4.97 6.56
C ASN A 483 -5.12 5.59 6.86
N GLY A 484 -5.17 6.85 7.28
CA GLY A 484 -6.43 7.51 7.64
C GLY A 484 -6.94 7.19 9.05
N MET A 485 -6.11 6.59 9.90
CA MET A 485 -6.42 6.22 11.29
C MET A 485 -5.89 7.27 12.28
N SER A 486 -6.11 8.54 11.97
CA SER A 486 -5.67 9.67 12.82
C SER A 486 -6.48 9.81 14.11
N GLY A 487 -7.63 9.15 14.20
CA GLY A 487 -8.57 9.26 15.31
C GLY A 487 -9.30 10.60 15.37
N ALA A 488 -10.15 10.78 16.37
CA ALA A 488 -10.92 12.01 16.54
C ALA A 488 -10.04 13.21 16.88
N LEU A 489 -10.43 14.40 16.44
CA LEU A 489 -9.87 15.67 16.89
C LEU A 489 -10.52 16.08 18.21
N ASP A 490 -9.88 17.01 18.92
CA ASP A 490 -10.54 17.69 20.03
C ASP A 490 -11.85 18.35 19.52
N PRO A 491 -12.99 18.16 20.21
CA PRO A 491 -14.28 18.67 19.76
C PRO A 491 -14.31 20.18 19.51
N ALA A 492 -13.58 20.97 20.31
CA ALA A 492 -13.53 22.42 20.13
C ALA A 492 -12.74 22.80 18.85
N ILE A 493 -11.65 22.08 18.58
CA ILE A 493 -10.85 22.26 17.35
C ILE A 493 -11.68 21.87 16.12
N GLN A 494 -12.35 20.72 16.17
CA GLN A 494 -13.23 20.28 15.10
C GLN A 494 -14.34 21.29 14.83
N GLN A 495 -14.99 21.79 15.89
CA GLN A 495 -16.10 22.75 15.74
C GLN A 495 -15.61 24.07 15.13
N GLU A 496 -14.45 24.56 15.54
CA GLU A 496 -13.86 25.79 14.95
C GLU A 496 -13.56 25.61 13.45
N ILE A 497 -13.05 24.43 13.04
CA ILE A 497 -12.81 24.14 11.62
C ILE A 497 -14.11 24.20 10.82
N ILE A 498 -15.20 23.64 11.38
CA ILE A 498 -16.52 23.63 10.74
C ILE A 498 -17.11 25.05 10.66
N ASP A 499 -17.14 25.77 11.77
CA ASP A 499 -17.79 27.09 11.88
C ASP A 499 -17.13 28.15 11.02
N ARG A 500 -15.81 28.07 10.87
CA ARG A 500 -15.01 29.04 10.10
C ARG A 500 -14.65 28.57 8.70
N ASP A 501 -15.08 27.35 8.33
CA ASP A 501 -14.61 26.70 7.09
C ASP A 501 -13.07 26.77 6.93
N LEU A 502 -12.36 26.58 8.06
CA LEU A 502 -10.94 26.80 8.17
C LEU A 502 -10.15 25.93 7.23
N TYR A 503 -9.16 26.48 6.54
CA TYR A 503 -8.24 25.74 5.68
C TYR A 503 -7.17 25.04 6.53
N SER A 504 -7.53 23.87 7.06
CA SER A 504 -6.72 23.07 7.98
C SER A 504 -5.79 22.12 7.25
N THR A 505 -4.69 21.76 7.91
CA THR A 505 -3.57 21.03 7.30
C THR A 505 -3.14 19.85 8.18
N ALA A 506 -2.76 18.74 7.54
CA ALA A 506 -1.98 17.67 8.16
C ALA A 506 -0.55 17.68 7.61
N VAL A 507 0.44 17.49 8.47
CA VAL A 507 1.85 17.26 8.10
C VAL A 507 2.30 15.94 8.69
N LEU A 508 2.78 15.03 7.85
CA LEU A 508 3.14 13.69 8.29
C LEU A 508 4.36 13.14 7.55
N SER A 509 5.11 12.30 8.22
CA SER A 509 6.22 11.56 7.62
C SER A 509 5.75 10.23 6.97
N GLY A 510 4.60 10.27 6.34
CA GLY A 510 4.02 9.13 5.62
C GLY A 510 4.45 9.05 4.16
N ASN A 511 3.72 8.26 3.40
CA ASN A 511 3.97 8.04 1.97
C ASN A 511 2.82 8.49 1.07
N ARG A 512 1.61 8.74 1.62
CA ARG A 512 0.42 9.19 0.88
C ARG A 512 -0.27 10.33 1.58
N ASN A 513 -0.73 11.29 0.78
CA ASN A 513 -1.44 12.48 1.24
C ASN A 513 -2.60 12.85 0.30
N PHE A 514 -3.24 11.86 -0.31
CA PHE A 514 -4.39 12.08 -1.19
C PHE A 514 -5.54 12.78 -0.45
N ASP A 515 -6.37 13.50 -1.20
CA ASP A 515 -7.51 14.23 -0.68
C ASP A 515 -8.43 13.34 0.16
N GLY A 516 -8.75 13.80 1.38
CA GLY A 516 -9.62 13.09 2.31
C GLY A 516 -9.04 11.85 2.98
N ARG A 517 -7.80 11.47 2.64
CA ARG A 517 -7.18 10.25 3.17
C ARG A 517 -6.77 10.37 4.63
N ILE A 518 -6.17 11.48 5.01
CA ILE A 518 -5.50 11.60 6.32
C ILE A 518 -6.51 11.81 7.43
N HIS A 519 -7.43 12.75 7.25
CA HIS A 519 -8.52 13.03 8.16
C HIS A 519 -9.65 13.77 7.44
N PRO A 520 -10.93 13.52 7.75
CA PRO A 520 -12.06 14.19 7.09
C PRO A 520 -12.03 15.72 7.19
N TYR A 521 -11.49 16.25 8.30
CA TYR A 521 -11.40 17.68 8.54
C TYR A 521 -10.06 18.31 8.12
N ALA A 522 -9.09 17.56 7.62
CA ALA A 522 -7.87 18.09 7.02
C ALA A 522 -8.12 18.38 5.53
N LYS A 523 -8.17 19.66 5.15
CA LYS A 523 -8.43 20.07 3.77
C LYS A 523 -7.24 19.87 2.85
N GLN A 524 -6.04 19.78 3.41
CA GLN A 524 -4.79 19.49 2.71
C GLN A 524 -3.85 18.69 3.58
N ALA A 525 -2.89 18.01 2.95
CA ALA A 525 -1.86 17.25 3.65
C ALA A 525 -0.52 17.33 2.94
N PHE A 526 0.55 17.40 3.72
CA PHE A 526 1.93 17.42 3.23
C PHE A 526 2.72 16.25 3.80
N LEU A 527 3.50 15.61 2.92
CA LEU A 527 4.52 14.65 3.32
C LEU A 527 5.82 15.41 3.59
N ALA A 528 6.46 15.12 4.71
CA ALA A 528 7.70 15.76 5.12
C ALA A 528 8.58 14.79 5.91
N SER A 529 9.86 15.10 6.03
CA SER A 529 10.76 14.34 6.90
C SER A 529 10.33 14.44 8.37
N PRO A 530 10.66 13.43 9.20
CA PRO A 530 10.34 13.46 10.62
C PRO A 530 10.77 14.73 11.35
N PRO A 531 12.00 15.27 11.14
CA PRO A 531 12.38 16.56 11.75
C PRO A 531 11.49 17.72 11.30
N LEU A 532 11.10 17.79 10.03
CA LEU A 532 10.20 18.83 9.53
C LEU A 532 8.79 18.71 10.13
N VAL A 533 8.29 17.52 10.38
CA VAL A 533 7.00 17.30 11.05
C VAL A 533 7.00 17.97 12.43
N ILE A 534 8.08 17.80 13.20
CA ILE A 534 8.22 18.48 14.51
C ILE A 534 8.28 19.99 14.35
N ALA A 535 9.07 20.48 13.39
CA ALA A 535 9.19 21.91 13.12
C ALA A 535 7.85 22.55 12.78
N TYR A 536 7.02 21.90 11.97
CA TYR A 536 5.68 22.37 11.64
C TYR A 536 4.68 22.29 12.82
N ALA A 537 4.85 21.35 13.72
CA ALA A 537 4.08 21.32 14.97
C ALA A 537 4.38 22.53 15.87
N ILE A 538 5.65 22.98 15.88
CA ILE A 538 6.07 24.17 16.59
C ILE A 538 5.56 25.44 15.87
N ALA A 539 5.69 25.52 14.55
CA ALA A 539 5.18 26.63 13.75
C ALA A 539 3.64 26.75 13.81
N GLY A 540 2.94 25.62 13.77
CA GLY A 540 1.49 25.50 13.92
C GLY A 540 0.67 25.86 12.66
N THR A 541 1.32 26.32 11.60
CA THR A 541 0.68 26.61 10.31
C THR A 541 1.65 26.39 9.15
N VAL A 542 1.13 25.98 8.00
CA VAL A 542 1.92 25.88 6.76
C VAL A 542 2.13 27.23 6.08
N ARG A 543 1.50 28.31 6.56
CA ARG A 543 1.74 29.67 6.06
C ARG A 543 3.09 30.23 6.48
N PHE A 544 3.80 29.49 7.32
CA PHE A 544 5.11 29.77 7.86
C PHE A 544 6.21 29.43 6.85
N ASP A 545 7.13 30.38 6.55
CA ASP A 545 8.33 30.09 5.76
C ASP A 545 9.35 29.39 6.65
N ILE A 546 9.40 28.06 6.54
CA ILE A 546 10.18 27.20 7.44
C ILE A 546 11.69 27.47 7.36
N GLU A 547 12.18 28.05 6.27
CA GLU A 547 13.60 28.36 6.10
C GLU A 547 13.99 29.74 6.67
N LYS A 548 13.03 30.68 6.78
CA LYS A 548 13.32 32.06 7.12
C LYS A 548 12.67 32.55 8.40
N ASP A 549 11.45 32.12 8.69
CA ASP A 549 10.68 32.70 9.80
C ASP A 549 11.18 32.22 11.16
N VAL A 550 10.90 33.01 12.19
CA VAL A 550 11.27 32.76 13.57
C VAL A 550 10.29 31.76 14.18
N LEU A 551 10.78 30.58 14.57
CA LEU A 551 10.00 29.55 15.24
C LEU A 551 9.58 29.94 16.65
N GLY A 552 10.38 30.71 17.32
CA GLY A 552 10.14 31.20 18.67
C GLY A 552 11.29 31.99 19.21
N VAL A 553 11.21 32.38 20.47
CA VAL A 553 12.25 33.10 21.20
C VAL A 553 12.68 32.25 22.37
N ASP A 554 13.98 32.09 22.56
CA ASP A 554 14.53 31.30 23.65
C ASP A 554 14.42 32.02 25.01
N THR A 555 14.81 31.34 26.06
CA THR A 555 14.78 31.90 27.44
C THR A 555 15.68 33.13 27.63
N ASP A 556 16.65 33.31 26.75
CA ASP A 556 17.56 34.47 26.79
C ASP A 556 17.12 35.61 25.89
N GLY A 557 15.96 35.45 25.20
CA GLY A 557 15.38 36.47 24.31
C GLY A 557 15.91 36.44 22.87
N ASN A 558 16.65 35.38 22.49
CA ASN A 558 17.16 35.23 21.11
C ASN A 558 16.13 34.59 20.21
N GLU A 559 16.05 35.07 18.97
CA GLU A 559 15.24 34.45 17.95
C GLU A 559 15.79 33.06 17.55
N VAL A 560 14.90 32.07 17.46
CA VAL A 560 15.23 30.69 17.08
C VAL A 560 14.59 30.39 15.74
N ARG A 561 15.40 29.96 14.77
CA ARG A 561 14.97 29.51 13.45
C ARG A 561 15.28 28.04 13.26
N LEU A 562 14.74 27.42 12.20
CA LEU A 562 14.96 25.99 11.89
C LEU A 562 16.46 25.61 11.89
N LYS A 563 17.30 26.44 11.27
CA LYS A 563 18.75 26.23 11.18
C LYS A 563 19.45 26.11 12.54
N ASP A 564 18.89 26.75 13.58
CA ASP A 564 19.47 26.79 14.94
C ASP A 564 19.21 25.49 15.71
N ILE A 565 18.22 24.71 15.28
CA ILE A 565 17.82 23.45 15.92
C ILE A 565 17.98 22.21 15.01
N TRP A 566 18.37 22.40 13.74
CA TRP A 566 18.59 21.27 12.83
C TRP A 566 19.88 20.53 13.23
N PRO A 567 19.81 19.19 13.47
CA PRO A 567 21.01 18.43 13.85
C PRO A 567 21.95 18.24 12.65
N SER A 568 23.25 18.22 12.93
CA SER A 568 24.25 17.86 11.91
C SER A 568 24.26 16.35 11.64
N ASP A 569 24.73 15.97 10.46
CA ASP A 569 24.90 14.54 10.11
C ASP A 569 25.84 13.82 11.08
N ALA A 570 26.90 14.50 11.53
CA ALA A 570 27.84 13.94 12.49
C ALA A 570 27.18 13.65 13.87
N GLU A 571 26.31 14.53 14.35
CA GLU A 571 25.53 14.29 15.57
C GLU A 571 24.59 13.08 15.40
N ILE A 572 23.90 13.00 14.26
CA ILE A 572 22.98 11.90 13.97
C ILE A 572 23.75 10.58 13.90
N ASP A 573 24.83 10.52 13.14
CA ASP A 573 25.65 9.31 12.98
C ASP A 573 26.26 8.83 14.28
N ALA A 574 26.74 9.75 15.13
CA ALA A 574 27.28 9.40 16.45
C ALA A 574 26.22 8.74 17.34
N VAL A 575 25.00 9.27 17.37
CA VAL A 575 23.91 8.71 18.18
C VAL A 575 23.45 7.36 17.61
N VAL A 576 23.28 7.24 16.30
CA VAL A 576 22.91 5.96 15.65
C VAL A 576 23.92 4.88 15.98
N LYS A 577 25.21 5.17 15.81
CA LYS A 577 26.30 4.22 16.10
C LYS A 577 26.32 3.78 17.57
N ALA A 578 26.05 4.70 18.49
CA ALA A 578 26.08 4.43 19.93
C ALA A 578 24.83 3.68 20.42
N SER A 579 23.68 3.90 19.79
CA SER A 579 22.35 3.54 20.37
C SER A 579 21.63 2.42 19.64
N VAL A 580 21.89 2.20 18.35
CA VAL A 580 21.24 1.12 17.57
C VAL A 580 22.09 -0.13 17.62
N LYS A 581 21.57 -1.20 18.24
CA LYS A 581 22.32 -2.42 18.58
C LYS A 581 21.57 -3.68 18.20
N PRO A 582 22.25 -4.77 17.75
CA PRO A 582 21.64 -6.05 17.40
C PRO A 582 20.78 -6.68 18.51
N GLU A 583 21.20 -6.48 19.77
CA GLU A 583 20.50 -7.02 20.94
C GLU A 583 19.08 -6.50 21.07
N GLN A 584 18.81 -5.27 20.65
CA GLN A 584 17.50 -4.65 20.68
C GLN A 584 16.54 -5.39 19.73
N PHE A 585 17.00 -5.71 18.53
CA PHE A 585 16.23 -6.46 17.54
C PHE A 585 15.97 -7.92 18.00
N ARG A 586 17.00 -8.58 18.56
CA ARG A 586 16.82 -9.92 19.15
C ARG A 586 15.82 -9.91 20.29
N ARG A 587 15.90 -8.92 21.18
CA ARG A 587 14.95 -8.75 22.28
C ARG A 587 13.51 -8.59 21.82
N VAL A 588 13.28 -7.84 20.74
CA VAL A 588 11.96 -7.61 20.16
C VAL A 588 11.44 -8.86 19.44
N TYR A 589 12.26 -9.43 18.55
CA TYR A 589 11.77 -10.41 17.60
C TYR A 589 11.89 -11.87 18.03
N ASN A 590 12.88 -12.25 18.83
CA ASN A 590 13.02 -13.66 19.24
C ASN A 590 11.79 -14.19 19.98
N PRO A 591 11.18 -13.47 20.94
CA PRO A 591 9.96 -13.94 21.58
C PRO A 591 8.77 -14.04 20.60
N MET A 592 8.74 -13.19 19.58
CA MET A 592 7.63 -13.08 18.64
C MET A 592 7.59 -14.25 17.65
N PHE A 593 8.76 -14.71 17.16
CA PHE A 593 8.88 -15.73 16.13
C PHE A 593 9.27 -17.12 16.63
N ASN A 594 9.58 -17.28 17.91
CA ASN A 594 9.92 -18.57 18.51
C ASN A 594 8.72 -19.26 19.17
N VAL A 595 7.54 -18.71 19.08
CA VAL A 595 6.32 -19.32 19.65
C VAL A 595 5.83 -20.42 18.71
N ARG A 596 6.07 -21.68 19.07
CA ARG A 596 5.39 -22.80 18.42
C ARG A 596 3.91 -22.75 18.80
N VAL A 597 3.05 -22.55 17.81
CA VAL A 597 1.62 -22.79 17.97
C VAL A 597 1.46 -24.32 17.95
N GLU A 598 1.05 -24.90 19.08
CA GLU A 598 0.60 -26.28 19.08
C GLU A 598 -0.72 -26.35 18.30
N HIS A 599 -0.64 -26.73 17.03
CA HIS A 599 -1.79 -27.11 16.22
C HIS A 599 -2.33 -28.44 16.76
N GLY A 600 -3.12 -28.43 17.82
CA GLY A 600 -3.52 -29.65 18.49
C GLY A 600 -4.88 -29.65 19.18
N ALA A 601 -5.54 -28.53 19.32
CA ALA A 601 -6.95 -28.52 19.68
C ALA A 601 -7.75 -28.82 18.41
N ALA A 602 -8.69 -29.76 18.43
CA ALA A 602 -9.60 -30.02 17.32
C ALA A 602 -10.51 -28.81 17.10
N VAL A 603 -10.02 -27.86 16.29
CA VAL A 603 -10.78 -26.68 15.87
C VAL A 603 -11.57 -27.05 14.64
N SER A 604 -12.85 -26.67 14.59
CA SER A 604 -13.68 -26.86 13.40
C SER A 604 -12.99 -26.22 12.17
N PRO A 605 -12.91 -26.92 11.02
CA PRO A 605 -12.44 -26.32 9.78
C PRO A 605 -13.36 -25.22 9.25
N LEU A 606 -14.63 -25.15 9.72
CA LEU A 606 -15.59 -24.11 9.41
C LEU A 606 -15.66 -23.10 10.53
N TYR A 607 -15.70 -21.82 10.17
CA TYR A 607 -15.86 -20.73 11.13
C TYR A 607 -17.31 -20.63 11.61
N ASP A 608 -17.50 -20.33 12.88
CA ASP A 608 -18.81 -20.06 13.48
C ASP A 608 -19.21 -18.60 13.25
N TRP A 609 -19.82 -18.34 12.10
CA TRP A 609 -20.22 -16.99 11.70
C TRP A 609 -21.26 -16.38 12.65
N ARG A 610 -20.97 -15.19 13.13
CA ARG A 610 -21.85 -14.43 14.04
C ARG A 610 -22.74 -13.47 13.23
N PRO A 611 -24.07 -13.72 13.11
CA PRO A 611 -24.95 -12.87 12.27
C PRO A 611 -25.03 -11.42 12.71
N GLN A 612 -24.78 -11.13 13.98
CA GLN A 612 -24.79 -9.78 14.54
C GLN A 612 -23.47 -9.02 14.36
N SER A 613 -22.40 -9.69 13.92
CA SER A 613 -21.10 -9.04 13.73
C SER A 613 -21.18 -8.01 12.60
N THR A 614 -20.57 -6.85 12.83
CA THR A 614 -20.37 -5.81 11.81
C THR A 614 -18.95 -5.82 11.25
N TYR A 615 -18.15 -6.81 11.65
CA TYR A 615 -16.75 -6.95 11.25
C TYR A 615 -16.46 -8.20 10.43
N ILE A 616 -17.13 -9.33 10.75
CA ILE A 616 -16.88 -10.63 10.14
C ILE A 616 -18.20 -11.28 9.77
N ARG A 617 -18.42 -11.48 8.46
CA ARG A 617 -19.59 -12.17 7.91
C ARG A 617 -19.19 -13.14 6.84
N ARG A 618 -19.98 -14.23 6.69
CA ARG A 618 -19.83 -15.17 5.57
C ARG A 618 -19.93 -14.39 4.24
N PRO A 619 -18.92 -14.50 3.36
CA PRO A 619 -18.93 -13.80 2.07
C PRO A 619 -20.02 -14.33 1.14
N PRO A 620 -20.68 -13.47 0.33
CA PRO A 620 -21.81 -13.87 -0.53
C PRO A 620 -21.39 -14.35 -1.93
N TYR A 621 -20.10 -14.58 -2.20
CA TYR A 621 -19.57 -14.68 -3.56
C TYR A 621 -19.95 -15.96 -4.31
N TRP A 622 -20.40 -16.98 -3.63
CA TRP A 622 -20.82 -18.26 -4.24
C TRP A 622 -22.34 -18.46 -4.28
N GLU A 623 -23.11 -17.41 -3.96
CA GLU A 623 -24.56 -17.46 -3.81
C GLU A 623 -25.25 -16.37 -4.65
N GLY A 624 -26.55 -16.56 -4.93
CA GLY A 624 -27.42 -15.58 -5.54
C GLY A 624 -27.00 -15.14 -6.96
N ALA A 625 -27.10 -13.85 -7.23
CA ALA A 625 -26.82 -13.26 -8.54
C ALA A 625 -25.36 -13.42 -8.99
N LEU A 626 -24.43 -13.63 -8.05
CA LEU A 626 -23.01 -13.82 -8.36
C LEU A 626 -22.71 -15.22 -8.89
N ALA A 627 -23.60 -16.19 -8.68
CA ALA A 627 -23.51 -17.57 -9.20
C ALA A 627 -24.26 -17.74 -10.54
N GLY A 628 -24.96 -16.73 -11.02
CA GLY A 628 -25.79 -16.79 -12.24
C GLY A 628 -25.08 -16.33 -13.50
N GLU A 629 -25.79 -16.46 -14.62
CA GLU A 629 -25.31 -15.94 -15.91
C GLU A 629 -25.20 -14.41 -15.87
N ARG A 630 -24.19 -13.89 -16.58
CA ARG A 630 -23.89 -12.47 -16.69
C ARG A 630 -24.37 -11.91 -18.00
N THR A 631 -24.66 -10.62 -18.02
CA THR A 631 -25.01 -9.91 -19.25
C THR A 631 -24.16 -8.68 -19.43
N LEU A 632 -23.67 -8.48 -20.63
CA LEU A 632 -22.98 -7.28 -21.10
C LEU A 632 -23.89 -6.46 -22.02
N SER A 633 -25.20 -6.59 -21.84
CA SER A 633 -26.21 -5.93 -22.66
C SER A 633 -27.18 -5.13 -21.80
N GLY A 634 -27.64 -3.99 -22.30
CA GLY A 634 -28.58 -3.11 -21.61
C GLY A 634 -28.05 -2.49 -20.34
N MET A 635 -26.74 -2.38 -20.18
CA MET A 635 -26.10 -1.81 -19.00
C MET A 635 -26.42 -0.30 -18.86
N ARG A 636 -26.66 0.15 -17.62
CA ARG A 636 -26.75 1.56 -17.25
C ARG A 636 -25.49 2.06 -16.60
N ALA A 637 -25.10 3.31 -16.84
CA ALA A 637 -23.99 3.93 -16.15
C ALA A 637 -24.36 4.18 -14.67
N LEU A 638 -23.59 3.60 -13.75
CA LEU A 638 -23.64 3.97 -12.34
C LEU A 638 -22.90 5.29 -12.08
N ALA A 639 -21.80 5.47 -12.76
CA ALA A 639 -20.96 6.65 -12.64
C ALA A 639 -20.22 6.94 -13.95
N VAL A 640 -20.00 8.23 -14.22
CA VAL A 640 -19.08 8.76 -15.22
C VAL A 640 -18.03 9.57 -14.47
N LEU A 641 -16.79 9.12 -14.49
CA LEU A 641 -15.75 9.56 -13.57
C LEU A 641 -14.61 10.26 -14.30
N PRO A 642 -14.00 11.29 -13.69
CA PRO A 642 -12.85 11.99 -14.25
C PRO A 642 -11.57 11.13 -14.21
N ASP A 643 -10.45 11.72 -14.66
CA ASP A 643 -9.12 11.12 -14.55
C ASP A 643 -8.67 10.99 -13.09
N ASN A 644 -7.68 10.13 -12.83
CA ASN A 644 -7.02 9.98 -11.54
C ASN A 644 -7.94 9.54 -10.39
N ILE A 645 -8.93 8.72 -10.67
CA ILE A 645 -9.76 8.10 -9.63
C ILE A 645 -8.92 7.09 -8.85
N THR A 646 -8.81 7.31 -7.55
CA THR A 646 -8.04 6.46 -6.65
C THR A 646 -8.93 5.40 -5.98
N THR A 647 -8.31 4.37 -5.42
CA THR A 647 -9.04 3.39 -4.59
C THR A 647 -9.66 4.01 -3.33
N ASP A 648 -9.20 5.19 -2.90
CA ASP A 648 -9.84 5.98 -1.83
C ASP A 648 -11.19 6.58 -2.26
N HIS A 649 -11.36 6.91 -3.54
CA HIS A 649 -12.65 7.30 -4.10
C HIS A 649 -13.59 6.09 -4.23
N LEU A 650 -13.04 4.94 -4.62
CA LEU A 650 -13.81 3.72 -4.88
C LEU A 650 -14.27 3.02 -3.61
N SER A 651 -13.38 2.93 -2.62
CA SER A 651 -13.62 2.27 -1.33
C SER A 651 -12.74 2.91 -0.25
N PRO A 652 -13.23 3.93 0.45
CA PRO A 652 -12.46 4.65 1.47
C PRO A 652 -12.04 3.74 2.63
N SER A 653 -10.98 4.14 3.33
CA SER A 653 -10.44 3.44 4.50
C SER A 653 -10.64 4.17 5.82
N ASN A 654 -10.89 5.48 5.75
CA ASN A 654 -10.94 6.38 6.91
C ASN A 654 -12.18 6.15 7.81
N ALA A 655 -12.30 6.98 8.85
CA ALA A 655 -13.40 6.94 9.81
C ALA A 655 -14.78 7.00 9.14
N ILE A 656 -15.71 6.21 9.65
CA ILE A 656 -17.10 6.17 9.19
C ILE A 656 -17.87 7.30 9.86
N LEU A 657 -18.45 8.20 9.06
CA LEU A 657 -19.28 9.29 9.55
C LEU A 657 -20.72 8.80 9.81
N ALA A 658 -21.35 9.30 10.86
CA ALA A 658 -22.73 8.95 11.22
C ALA A 658 -23.73 9.26 10.09
N SER A 659 -23.49 10.30 9.30
CA SER A 659 -24.30 10.69 8.15
C SER A 659 -24.12 9.83 6.89
N SER A 660 -23.14 8.92 6.90
CA SER A 660 -22.91 8.01 5.78
C SER A 660 -23.89 6.82 5.79
N ALA A 661 -24.05 6.18 4.63
CA ALA A 661 -24.88 4.96 4.55
C ALA A 661 -24.35 3.84 5.46
N ALA A 662 -23.03 3.71 5.58
CA ALA A 662 -22.41 2.75 6.48
C ALA A 662 -22.68 3.14 7.95
N GLY A 663 -22.56 4.43 8.31
CA GLY A 663 -22.83 4.91 9.67
C GLY A 663 -24.29 4.66 10.09
N GLU A 664 -25.24 4.92 9.20
CA GLU A 664 -26.66 4.62 9.44
C GLU A 664 -26.90 3.11 9.64
N TYR A 665 -26.20 2.28 8.86
CA TYR A 665 -26.26 0.82 9.03
C TYR A 665 -25.69 0.37 10.37
N LEU A 666 -24.51 0.87 10.76
CA LEU A 666 -23.88 0.52 12.04
C LEU A 666 -24.74 0.97 13.23
N ALA A 667 -25.36 2.16 13.16
CA ALA A 667 -26.30 2.64 14.16
C ALA A 667 -27.52 1.71 14.30
N LYS A 668 -28.09 1.24 13.18
CA LYS A 668 -29.17 0.24 13.16
C LYS A 668 -28.74 -1.11 13.76
N MET A 669 -27.45 -1.46 13.62
CA MET A 669 -26.88 -2.66 14.25
C MET A 669 -26.59 -2.47 15.75
N GLY A 670 -26.82 -1.27 16.32
CA GLY A 670 -26.70 -0.96 17.74
C GLY A 670 -25.32 -0.45 18.16
N LEU A 671 -24.42 -0.10 17.22
CA LEU A 671 -23.14 0.51 17.57
C LEU A 671 -23.33 2.00 17.89
N PRO A 672 -22.72 2.50 18.96
CA PRO A 672 -22.63 3.95 19.19
C PRO A 672 -21.64 4.58 18.21
N GLU A 673 -21.81 5.87 17.89
CA GLU A 673 -21.01 6.58 16.89
C GLU A 673 -19.51 6.52 17.19
N GLU A 674 -19.13 6.63 18.48
CA GLU A 674 -17.74 6.53 18.93
C GLU A 674 -17.06 5.20 18.62
N ASP A 675 -17.84 4.14 18.34
CA ASP A 675 -17.36 2.81 18.01
C ASP A 675 -17.52 2.45 16.54
N PHE A 676 -17.93 3.39 15.67
CA PHE A 676 -18.03 3.13 14.23
C PHE A 676 -16.70 2.77 13.60
N ASN A 677 -15.58 3.18 14.22
CA ASN A 677 -14.24 2.86 13.72
C ASN A 677 -14.05 3.35 12.28
N SER A 678 -13.43 2.56 11.41
CA SER A 678 -13.14 2.94 10.03
C SER A 678 -13.73 1.95 9.03
N TYR A 679 -13.91 2.39 7.78
CA TYR A 679 -14.27 1.50 6.68
C TYR A 679 -13.27 0.34 6.53
N ALA A 680 -11.98 0.61 6.76
CA ALA A 680 -10.95 -0.41 6.65
C ALA A 680 -11.19 -1.60 7.58
N THR A 681 -11.58 -1.35 8.83
CA THR A 681 -11.77 -2.40 9.84
C THR A 681 -13.02 -3.25 9.61
N HIS A 682 -14.00 -2.75 8.86
CA HIS A 682 -15.27 -3.44 8.56
C HIS A 682 -15.27 -4.22 7.23
N ARG A 683 -14.11 -4.37 6.56
CA ARG A 683 -14.04 -5.05 5.26
C ARG A 683 -14.32 -6.55 5.30
N GLY A 684 -14.30 -7.19 6.45
CA GLY A 684 -14.77 -8.56 6.64
C GLY A 684 -16.30 -8.67 6.76
N ASP A 685 -17.02 -7.56 6.87
CA ASP A 685 -18.48 -7.49 6.78
C ASP A 685 -18.90 -6.88 5.44
N HIS A 686 -19.33 -7.73 4.51
CA HIS A 686 -19.76 -7.27 3.17
C HIS A 686 -20.90 -6.27 3.20
N LEU A 687 -21.76 -6.28 4.23
CA LEU A 687 -22.88 -5.33 4.36
C LEU A 687 -22.40 -3.92 4.67
N THR A 688 -21.39 -3.76 5.51
CA THR A 688 -20.73 -2.46 5.74
C THR A 688 -19.86 -2.07 4.54
N ALA A 689 -19.03 -2.99 4.04
CA ALA A 689 -18.06 -2.72 3.00
C ALA A 689 -18.69 -2.36 1.63
N GLN A 690 -19.83 -2.96 1.26
CA GLN A 690 -20.54 -2.57 0.04
C GLN A 690 -21.12 -1.14 0.13
N ARG A 691 -21.47 -0.66 1.33
CA ARG A 691 -21.93 0.72 1.55
C ARG A 691 -20.79 1.74 1.46
N ALA A 692 -19.55 1.28 1.49
CA ALA A 692 -18.37 2.10 1.22
C ALA A 692 -18.14 2.36 -0.28
N THR A 693 -18.85 1.65 -1.16
CA THR A 693 -18.67 1.79 -2.62
C THR A 693 -19.01 3.22 -3.05
N PHE A 694 -18.00 3.94 -3.54
CA PHE A 694 -18.06 5.36 -3.89
C PHE A 694 -18.55 6.28 -2.75
N ALA A 695 -18.32 5.90 -1.49
CA ALA A 695 -18.80 6.66 -0.34
C ALA A 695 -17.96 7.91 -0.02
N ASN A 696 -16.85 8.13 -0.73
CA ASN A 696 -16.00 9.29 -0.49
C ASN A 696 -16.74 10.59 -0.84
N PRO A 697 -16.90 11.54 0.11
CA PRO A 697 -17.62 12.79 -0.14
C PRO A 697 -16.91 13.73 -1.12
N LYS A 698 -15.65 13.47 -1.46
CA LYS A 698 -14.88 14.22 -2.46
C LYS A 698 -15.00 13.67 -3.88
N LEU A 699 -15.83 12.67 -4.10
CA LEU A 699 -16.08 12.11 -5.43
C LEU A 699 -16.77 13.15 -6.34
N PHE A 700 -16.37 13.15 -7.61
CA PHE A 700 -17.06 13.84 -8.68
C PHE A 700 -17.64 12.83 -9.67
N ASN A 701 -18.96 12.62 -9.61
CA ASN A 701 -19.68 11.86 -10.64
C ASN A 701 -20.24 12.84 -11.66
N GLU A 702 -19.68 12.85 -12.88
CA GLU A 702 -20.04 13.81 -13.95
C GLU A 702 -21.49 13.71 -14.40
N MET A 703 -22.20 12.65 -13.99
CA MET A 703 -23.66 12.52 -14.18
C MET A 703 -24.48 13.45 -13.29
N VAL A 704 -23.87 13.99 -12.21
CA VAL A 704 -24.55 14.81 -11.22
C VAL A 704 -24.00 16.23 -11.29
N ARG A 705 -24.88 17.19 -11.59
CA ARG A 705 -24.49 18.57 -11.81
C ARG A 705 -25.27 19.53 -10.92
N ASN A 706 -24.66 20.65 -10.61
CA ASN A 706 -25.29 21.80 -10.00
C ASN A 706 -26.14 22.57 -11.03
N ASP A 707 -26.98 23.49 -10.59
CA ASP A 707 -27.83 24.31 -11.47
C ASP A 707 -27.04 25.18 -12.45
N ASP A 708 -25.79 25.52 -12.13
CA ASP A 708 -24.86 26.26 -13.00
C ASP A 708 -24.14 25.36 -14.04
N GLY A 709 -24.44 24.07 -14.05
CA GLY A 709 -23.85 23.07 -14.95
C GLY A 709 -22.49 22.52 -14.50
N SER A 710 -21.91 23.00 -13.40
CA SER A 710 -20.71 22.41 -12.81
C SER A 710 -21.00 21.00 -12.24
N VAL A 711 -19.96 20.15 -12.18
CA VAL A 711 -20.09 18.81 -11.57
C VAL A 711 -20.23 18.98 -10.05
N LYS A 712 -21.25 18.33 -9.49
CA LYS A 712 -21.49 18.38 -8.04
C LYS A 712 -20.59 17.38 -7.32
N GLN A 713 -19.83 17.86 -6.33
CA GLN A 713 -19.02 17.02 -5.47
C GLN A 713 -19.88 16.26 -4.46
N GLY A 714 -19.58 14.99 -4.23
CA GLY A 714 -20.22 14.16 -3.23
C GLY A 714 -20.39 12.72 -3.66
N SER A 715 -20.76 11.87 -2.72
CA SER A 715 -21.14 10.47 -2.97
C SER A 715 -22.57 10.40 -3.53
N LEU A 716 -22.72 10.81 -4.78
CA LEU A 716 -24.01 10.98 -5.45
C LEU A 716 -24.06 10.20 -6.78
N ALA A 717 -25.24 9.75 -7.14
CA ALA A 717 -25.51 9.17 -8.46
C ALA A 717 -26.87 9.63 -8.99
N ARG A 718 -27.06 9.48 -10.30
CA ARG A 718 -28.33 9.76 -10.96
C ARG A 718 -28.90 8.44 -11.50
N VAL A 719 -30.08 8.07 -11.00
CA VAL A 719 -30.75 6.84 -11.40
C VAL A 719 -31.55 7.10 -12.67
N GLU A 720 -31.27 6.30 -13.70
CA GLU A 720 -31.94 6.36 -14.99
C GLU A 720 -32.97 5.20 -15.13
N PRO A 721 -34.04 5.38 -15.92
CA PRO A 721 -34.33 6.49 -16.83
C PRO A 721 -35.01 7.71 -16.17
N GLU A 722 -35.31 7.67 -14.86
CA GLU A 722 -36.06 8.74 -14.18
C GLU A 722 -35.25 10.03 -14.01
N GLY A 723 -33.90 9.97 -14.11
CA GLY A 723 -33.01 11.10 -13.91
C GLY A 723 -32.96 11.59 -12.47
N LYS A 724 -33.33 10.74 -11.48
CA LYS A 724 -33.37 11.11 -10.07
C LYS A 724 -31.99 11.05 -9.44
N VAL A 725 -31.53 12.18 -8.91
CA VAL A 725 -30.29 12.27 -8.13
C VAL A 725 -30.55 11.82 -6.70
N MET A 726 -29.67 10.95 -6.19
CA MET A 726 -29.69 10.46 -4.82
C MET A 726 -28.29 10.11 -4.34
N ARG A 727 -28.15 9.76 -3.06
CA ARG A 727 -26.90 9.27 -2.49
C ARG A 727 -26.50 7.96 -3.22
N MET A 728 -25.23 7.76 -3.43
CA MET A 728 -24.69 6.62 -4.21
C MET A 728 -25.23 5.28 -3.73
N TRP A 729 -25.25 5.05 -2.41
CA TRP A 729 -25.74 3.78 -1.87
C TRP A 729 -27.22 3.53 -2.22
N GLU A 730 -28.07 4.54 -2.11
CA GLU A 730 -29.51 4.42 -2.45
C GLU A 730 -29.72 4.15 -3.95
N ALA A 731 -28.87 4.73 -4.80
CA ALA A 731 -28.86 4.43 -6.23
C ALA A 731 -28.44 2.96 -6.49
N ILE A 732 -27.44 2.48 -5.80
CA ILE A 732 -26.98 1.07 -5.87
C ILE A 732 -28.12 0.15 -5.43
N GLU A 733 -28.77 0.39 -4.29
CA GLU A 733 -29.93 -0.40 -3.82
C GLU A 733 -31.06 -0.40 -4.85
N THR A 734 -31.37 0.76 -5.44
CA THR A 734 -32.41 0.88 -6.47
C THR A 734 -32.10 0.01 -7.69
N TYR A 735 -30.85 0.02 -8.16
CA TYR A 735 -30.43 -0.81 -9.29
C TYR A 735 -30.35 -2.30 -8.95
N MET A 736 -29.94 -2.64 -7.73
CA MET A 736 -29.94 -4.03 -7.23
C MET A 736 -31.37 -4.60 -7.20
N ASP A 737 -32.36 -3.85 -6.68
CA ASP A 737 -33.76 -4.26 -6.64
C ASP A 737 -34.34 -4.49 -8.04
N ARG A 738 -33.88 -3.70 -9.03
CA ARG A 738 -34.26 -3.84 -10.44
C ARG A 738 -33.52 -4.96 -11.16
N LYS A 739 -32.44 -5.51 -10.54
CA LYS A 739 -31.50 -6.42 -11.20
C LYS A 739 -30.91 -5.82 -12.48
N GLN A 740 -30.64 -4.52 -12.46
CA GLN A 740 -30.13 -3.75 -13.59
C GLN A 740 -28.62 -3.98 -13.73
N PRO A 741 -28.11 -4.49 -14.87
CA PRO A 741 -26.67 -4.54 -15.11
C PRO A 741 -26.12 -3.14 -15.28
N LEU A 742 -24.92 -2.91 -14.71
CA LEU A 742 -24.29 -1.60 -14.64
C LEU A 742 -22.93 -1.57 -15.35
N ILE A 743 -22.56 -0.39 -15.79
CA ILE A 743 -21.24 -0.06 -16.29
C ILE A 743 -20.72 1.21 -15.61
N ILE A 744 -19.40 1.32 -15.49
CA ILE A 744 -18.71 2.55 -15.09
C ILE A 744 -17.91 3.06 -16.27
N ILE A 745 -17.99 4.34 -16.55
CA ILE A 745 -17.17 5.02 -17.55
C ILE A 745 -16.19 5.92 -16.81
N ALA A 746 -14.91 5.84 -17.12
CA ALA A 746 -13.87 6.57 -16.40
C ALA A 746 -12.79 7.16 -17.34
N GLY A 747 -12.02 8.08 -16.82
CA GLY A 747 -10.87 8.68 -17.50
C GLY A 747 -9.58 7.87 -17.35
N ALA A 748 -8.45 8.56 -17.43
CA ALA A 748 -7.12 7.98 -17.32
C ALA A 748 -6.76 7.60 -15.88
N ASP A 749 -5.83 6.67 -15.74
CA ASP A 749 -5.23 6.25 -14.46
C ASP A 749 -6.26 5.79 -13.42
N TYR A 750 -7.24 5.01 -13.84
CA TYR A 750 -8.31 4.51 -12.99
C TYR A 750 -7.82 3.47 -11.98
N GLY A 751 -8.09 3.70 -10.70
CA GLY A 751 -7.78 2.76 -9.62
C GLY A 751 -6.41 2.94 -8.97
N GLN A 752 -5.81 4.13 -9.07
CA GLN A 752 -4.55 4.46 -8.38
C GLN A 752 -4.66 4.28 -6.87
N GLY A 753 -3.52 4.09 -6.22
CA GLY A 753 -3.40 4.10 -4.76
C GLY A 753 -3.27 2.72 -4.15
N SER A 754 -4.00 2.45 -3.05
CA SER A 754 -3.89 1.20 -2.29
C SER A 754 -4.42 -0.02 -3.06
N SER A 755 -3.87 -1.20 -2.75
CA SER A 755 -4.22 -2.49 -3.38
C SER A 755 -5.57 -3.08 -2.90
N ARG A 756 -6.60 -2.26 -2.74
CA ARG A 756 -7.90 -2.67 -2.16
C ARG A 756 -8.73 -3.50 -3.12
N ASP A 757 -8.92 -4.75 -2.81
CA ASP A 757 -9.85 -5.63 -3.53
C ASP A 757 -11.32 -5.21 -3.37
N TRP A 758 -11.71 -4.57 -2.26
CA TRP A 758 -13.04 -4.02 -2.07
C TRP A 758 -13.42 -2.91 -3.06
N ALA A 759 -12.45 -2.26 -3.68
CA ALA A 759 -12.71 -1.36 -4.80
C ALA A 759 -13.33 -2.10 -6.01
N ALA A 760 -13.04 -3.39 -6.16
CA ALA A 760 -13.62 -4.28 -7.16
C ALA A 760 -14.82 -5.09 -6.61
N LYS A 761 -14.73 -5.60 -5.37
CA LYS A 761 -15.82 -6.34 -4.71
C LYS A 761 -17.08 -5.49 -4.60
N GLY A 762 -16.96 -4.25 -4.17
CA GLY A 762 -18.07 -3.34 -3.99
C GLY A 762 -18.83 -3.06 -5.29
N VAL A 763 -18.13 -2.77 -6.37
CA VAL A 763 -18.76 -2.54 -7.68
C VAL A 763 -19.38 -3.82 -8.25
N ARG A 764 -18.72 -4.97 -8.02
CA ARG A 764 -19.32 -6.27 -8.45
C ARG A 764 -20.62 -6.56 -7.70
N LEU A 765 -20.65 -6.36 -6.40
CA LEU A 765 -21.87 -6.54 -5.59
C LEU A 765 -22.97 -5.54 -5.97
N ALA A 766 -22.62 -4.35 -6.43
CA ALA A 766 -23.57 -3.36 -6.94
C ALA A 766 -24.19 -3.75 -8.29
N GLY A 767 -23.66 -4.75 -9.00
CA GLY A 767 -24.14 -5.17 -10.32
C GLY A 767 -23.34 -4.62 -11.49
N VAL A 768 -22.15 -4.08 -11.27
CA VAL A 768 -21.26 -3.62 -12.35
C VAL A 768 -20.67 -4.83 -13.08
N GLU A 769 -20.89 -4.90 -14.39
CA GLU A 769 -20.42 -5.97 -15.26
C GLU A 769 -19.14 -5.58 -16.04
N ALA A 770 -18.99 -4.30 -16.35
CA ALA A 770 -17.84 -3.79 -17.09
C ALA A 770 -17.45 -2.38 -16.62
N ILE A 771 -16.20 -2.05 -16.81
CA ILE A 771 -15.67 -0.68 -16.64
C ILE A 771 -14.91 -0.30 -17.89
N ALA A 772 -15.28 0.81 -18.54
CA ALA A 772 -14.56 1.35 -19.69
C ALA A 772 -13.82 2.62 -19.27
N ALA A 773 -12.50 2.59 -19.39
CA ALA A 773 -11.60 3.67 -18.96
C ALA A 773 -10.51 3.96 -20.02
N GLU A 774 -9.88 5.13 -19.90
CA GLU A 774 -8.74 5.48 -20.75
C GLU A 774 -7.46 4.74 -20.37
N GLY A 775 -7.38 4.22 -19.13
CA GLY A 775 -6.29 3.41 -18.61
C GLY A 775 -6.56 2.93 -17.18
N PHE A 776 -5.94 1.83 -16.80
CA PHE A 776 -6.09 1.19 -15.47
C PHE A 776 -4.75 1.06 -14.75
N GLU A 777 -4.77 1.27 -13.45
CA GLU A 777 -3.69 0.84 -12.58
C GLU A 777 -3.67 -0.69 -12.46
N ARG A 778 -2.47 -1.26 -12.46
CA ARG A 778 -2.24 -2.70 -12.55
C ARG A 778 -3.03 -3.52 -11.52
N ILE A 779 -2.85 -3.18 -10.23
CA ILE A 779 -3.46 -3.97 -9.13
C ILE A 779 -4.98 -3.89 -9.20
N HIS A 780 -5.54 -2.72 -9.47
CA HIS A 780 -6.99 -2.56 -9.54
C HIS A 780 -7.59 -3.32 -10.74
N ARG A 781 -6.91 -3.28 -11.90
CA ARG A 781 -7.31 -4.08 -13.08
C ARG A 781 -7.36 -5.58 -12.74
N THR A 782 -6.32 -6.09 -12.08
CA THR A 782 -6.27 -7.50 -11.65
C THR A 782 -7.40 -7.84 -10.67
N ASN A 783 -7.70 -6.95 -9.72
CA ASN A 783 -8.81 -7.14 -8.79
C ASN A 783 -10.17 -7.15 -9.49
N LEU A 784 -10.39 -6.31 -10.51
CA LEU A 784 -11.62 -6.31 -11.32
C LEU A 784 -11.81 -7.66 -12.00
N ILE A 785 -10.78 -8.18 -12.65
CA ILE A 785 -10.79 -9.50 -13.30
C ILE A 785 -11.07 -10.59 -12.27
N GLY A 786 -10.38 -10.53 -11.12
CA GLY A 786 -10.57 -11.48 -10.03
C GLY A 786 -11.99 -11.51 -9.46
N MET A 787 -12.73 -10.42 -9.56
CA MET A 787 -14.17 -10.37 -9.24
C MET A 787 -15.06 -10.58 -10.45
N GLY A 788 -14.46 -10.80 -11.61
CA GLY A 788 -15.18 -11.02 -12.87
C GLY A 788 -15.86 -9.76 -13.40
N VAL A 789 -15.32 -8.60 -13.18
CA VAL A 789 -15.68 -7.35 -13.85
C VAL A 789 -14.79 -7.15 -15.06
N LEU A 790 -15.37 -6.89 -16.25
CA LEU A 790 -14.62 -6.76 -17.50
C LEU A 790 -13.97 -5.38 -17.62
N PRO A 791 -12.63 -5.27 -17.62
CA PRO A 791 -11.96 -4.00 -17.88
C PRO A 791 -11.83 -3.78 -19.39
N LEU A 792 -12.28 -2.62 -19.86
CA LEU A 792 -12.24 -2.18 -21.25
C LEU A 792 -11.44 -0.89 -21.33
N GLU A 793 -10.50 -0.81 -22.26
CA GLU A 793 -9.67 0.38 -22.46
C GLU A 793 -10.02 1.08 -23.76
N PHE A 794 -10.30 2.36 -23.70
CA PHE A 794 -10.52 3.19 -24.87
C PHE A 794 -9.26 3.28 -25.72
N LYS A 795 -9.42 3.37 -27.04
CA LYS A 795 -8.31 3.62 -27.96
C LYS A 795 -7.76 5.04 -27.75
N PRO A 796 -6.47 5.26 -28.02
CA PRO A 796 -5.87 6.60 -27.91
C PRO A 796 -6.69 7.67 -28.63
N GLY A 797 -6.98 8.78 -27.95
CA GLY A 797 -7.80 9.87 -28.46
C GLY A 797 -9.31 9.69 -28.30
N THR A 798 -9.78 8.53 -27.84
CA THR A 798 -11.19 8.29 -27.49
C THR A 798 -11.35 8.41 -25.97
N THR A 799 -12.24 9.30 -25.54
CA THR A 799 -12.51 9.57 -24.13
C THR A 799 -14.01 9.70 -23.90
N ARG A 800 -14.44 9.64 -22.64
CA ARG A 800 -15.83 9.93 -22.26
C ARG A 800 -16.29 11.30 -22.78
N LEU A 801 -15.37 12.27 -22.81
CA LEU A 801 -15.66 13.64 -23.26
C LEU A 801 -15.82 13.70 -24.80
N THR A 802 -14.92 13.05 -25.57
CA THR A 802 -15.04 13.01 -27.04
C THR A 802 -16.26 12.24 -27.50
N LEU A 803 -16.70 11.27 -26.70
CA LEU A 803 -17.93 10.50 -26.96
C LEU A 803 -19.19 11.22 -26.48
N GLY A 804 -19.04 12.29 -25.68
CA GLY A 804 -20.18 13.05 -25.14
C GLY A 804 -21.10 12.20 -24.26
N ILE A 805 -20.50 11.31 -23.43
CA ILE A 805 -21.28 10.46 -22.52
C ILE A 805 -21.78 11.30 -21.36
N ASP A 806 -23.09 11.29 -21.11
CA ASP A 806 -23.73 12.03 -20.01
C ASP A 806 -24.42 11.13 -18.97
N GLY A 807 -24.42 9.79 -19.21
CA GLY A 807 -24.99 8.79 -18.33
C GLY A 807 -26.45 8.46 -18.61
N THR A 808 -27.09 9.08 -19.62
CA THR A 808 -28.49 8.75 -20.01
C THR A 808 -28.54 7.51 -20.93
N GLU A 809 -27.41 7.09 -21.43
CA GLU A 809 -27.28 6.02 -22.42
C GLU A 809 -27.47 4.63 -21.77
N THR A 810 -27.70 3.64 -22.62
CA THR A 810 -27.45 2.22 -22.30
C THR A 810 -26.30 1.70 -23.15
N PHE A 811 -25.68 0.61 -22.65
CA PHE A 811 -24.44 0.11 -23.21
C PHE A 811 -24.49 -1.40 -23.42
N ASP A 812 -23.97 -1.86 -24.54
CA ASP A 812 -23.68 -3.27 -24.82
C ASP A 812 -22.20 -3.44 -25.11
N VAL A 813 -21.66 -4.64 -24.82
CA VAL A 813 -20.30 -5.03 -25.22
C VAL A 813 -20.40 -6.26 -26.12
N ILE A 814 -19.85 -6.17 -27.33
CA ILE A 814 -19.92 -7.21 -28.36
C ILE A 814 -18.48 -7.63 -28.76
N GLY A 815 -18.27 -8.90 -28.95
CA GLY A 815 -17.03 -9.49 -29.43
C GLY A 815 -16.60 -10.70 -28.60
N GLU A 816 -15.67 -11.47 -29.15
CA GLU A 816 -15.07 -12.63 -28.48
C GLU A 816 -13.95 -12.18 -27.54
N ARG A 817 -13.99 -12.62 -26.30
CA ARG A 817 -13.03 -12.27 -25.27
C ARG A 817 -11.80 -13.20 -25.34
N THR A 818 -10.80 -12.75 -26.06
CA THR A 818 -9.44 -13.33 -26.08
C THR A 818 -8.44 -12.31 -25.53
N PRO A 819 -7.22 -12.70 -25.16
CA PRO A 819 -6.26 -11.77 -24.60
C PRO A 819 -6.06 -10.52 -25.46
N ARG A 820 -6.33 -9.35 -24.89
CA ARG A 820 -6.23 -8.01 -25.51
C ARG A 820 -7.03 -7.85 -26.81
N ALA A 821 -8.09 -8.63 -26.99
CA ALA A 821 -8.96 -8.53 -28.15
C ALA A 821 -9.58 -7.13 -28.31
N GLU A 822 -9.83 -6.76 -29.55
CA GLU A 822 -10.66 -5.60 -29.85
C GLU A 822 -12.13 -6.00 -29.74
N LEU A 823 -12.84 -5.35 -28.82
CA LEU A 823 -14.28 -5.48 -28.66
C LEU A 823 -14.98 -4.21 -29.11
N THR A 824 -16.28 -4.27 -29.26
CA THR A 824 -17.12 -3.11 -29.59
C THR A 824 -17.99 -2.75 -28.39
N LEU A 825 -17.81 -1.53 -27.87
CA LEU A 825 -18.74 -0.90 -26.93
C LEU A 825 -19.83 -0.18 -27.76
N VAL A 826 -21.06 -0.65 -27.66
CA VAL A 826 -22.21 -0.04 -28.31
C VAL A 826 -22.87 0.93 -27.34
N ILE A 827 -22.96 2.20 -27.73
CA ILE A 827 -23.60 3.24 -26.94
C ILE A 827 -24.96 3.54 -27.58
N HIS A 828 -26.03 3.21 -26.87
CA HIS A 828 -27.40 3.51 -27.30
C HIS A 828 -27.82 4.86 -26.72
N ARG A 829 -27.91 5.86 -27.58
CA ARG A 829 -28.31 7.22 -27.18
C ARG A 829 -29.83 7.31 -26.95
N ARG A 830 -30.22 8.29 -26.16
CA ARG A 830 -31.62 8.55 -25.84
C ARG A 830 -32.48 8.92 -27.06
N ASP A 831 -31.86 9.52 -28.09
CA ASP A 831 -32.50 9.85 -29.36
C ASP A 831 -32.60 8.68 -30.32
N GLY A 832 -32.20 7.48 -29.92
CA GLY A 832 -32.21 6.25 -30.71
C GLY A 832 -30.99 6.07 -31.62
N GLN A 833 -29.94 6.92 -31.51
CA GLN A 833 -28.72 6.76 -32.27
C GLN A 833 -27.78 5.76 -31.56
N ASP A 834 -27.25 4.82 -32.31
CA ASP A 834 -26.20 3.91 -31.84
C ASP A 834 -24.82 4.42 -32.25
N VAL A 835 -23.87 4.39 -31.31
CA VAL A 835 -22.45 4.72 -31.55
C VAL A 835 -21.61 3.48 -31.27
N LEU A 836 -20.86 3.02 -32.26
CA LEU A 836 -19.98 1.86 -32.15
C LEU A 836 -18.57 2.34 -31.82
N VAL A 837 -18.05 1.92 -30.67
CA VAL A 837 -16.73 2.34 -30.17
C VAL A 837 -15.81 1.13 -30.04
N PRO A 838 -14.68 1.06 -30.77
CA PRO A 838 -13.70 0.00 -30.57
C PRO A 838 -12.98 0.22 -29.23
N VAL A 839 -12.89 -0.85 -28.43
CA VAL A 839 -12.21 -0.86 -27.14
C VAL A 839 -11.29 -2.06 -27.04
N THR A 840 -10.24 -1.96 -26.26
CA THR A 840 -9.36 -3.10 -25.97
C THR A 840 -9.86 -3.85 -24.73
N CYS A 841 -10.08 -5.14 -24.88
CA CYS A 841 -10.32 -6.05 -23.75
C CYS A 841 -9.05 -6.17 -22.91
N ARG A 842 -9.07 -5.71 -21.65
CA ARG A 842 -7.91 -5.73 -20.76
C ARG A 842 -7.86 -7.00 -19.91
N LEU A 843 -8.28 -8.11 -20.48
CA LEU A 843 -7.82 -9.45 -20.11
C LEU A 843 -6.51 -9.66 -20.88
N ASP A 844 -5.39 -9.64 -20.20
CA ASP A 844 -4.07 -9.54 -20.84
C ASP A 844 -3.44 -10.93 -21.09
N SER A 845 -4.02 -12.00 -20.51
CA SER A 845 -3.54 -13.38 -20.62
C SER A 845 -4.70 -14.39 -20.76
N ASP A 846 -4.37 -15.61 -21.21
CA ASP A 846 -5.33 -16.73 -21.27
C ASP A 846 -5.81 -17.11 -19.86
N GLU A 847 -4.96 -17.00 -18.85
CA GLU A 847 -5.34 -17.25 -17.46
C GLU A 847 -6.36 -16.22 -16.95
N GLU A 848 -6.17 -14.94 -17.27
CA GLU A 848 -7.13 -13.89 -16.92
C GLU A 848 -8.48 -14.09 -17.64
N VAL A 849 -8.47 -14.55 -18.89
CA VAL A 849 -9.70 -14.94 -19.61
C VAL A 849 -10.41 -16.08 -18.88
N ALA A 850 -9.67 -17.13 -18.50
CA ALA A 850 -10.22 -18.27 -17.79
C ALA A 850 -10.80 -17.88 -16.41
N ILE A 851 -10.14 -16.99 -15.67
CA ILE A 851 -10.65 -16.46 -14.39
C ILE A 851 -11.95 -15.66 -14.62
N TYR A 852 -11.96 -14.77 -15.61
CA TYR A 852 -13.14 -13.99 -15.94
C TYR A 852 -14.33 -14.87 -16.35
N GLU A 853 -14.12 -15.85 -17.23
CA GLU A 853 -15.18 -16.77 -17.70
C GLU A 853 -15.71 -17.69 -16.57
N ALA A 854 -14.90 -18.03 -15.59
CA ALA A 854 -15.33 -18.75 -14.38
C ALA A 854 -16.23 -17.91 -13.46
N GLY A 855 -16.32 -16.60 -13.70
CA GLY A 855 -17.07 -15.69 -12.84
C GLY A 855 -16.21 -14.93 -11.83
N GLY A 856 -14.92 -15.17 -11.82
CA GLY A 856 -13.92 -14.61 -10.93
C GLY A 856 -13.03 -15.68 -10.32
N VAL A 857 -11.98 -15.25 -9.64
CA VAL A 857 -10.99 -16.17 -9.06
C VAL A 857 -11.56 -17.03 -7.93
N LEU A 858 -12.47 -16.48 -7.13
CA LEU A 858 -13.11 -17.20 -6.02
C LEU A 858 -14.00 -18.34 -6.50
N GLN A 859 -14.76 -18.11 -7.57
CA GLN A 859 -15.58 -19.13 -8.22
C GLN A 859 -14.69 -20.23 -8.81
N ARG A 860 -13.58 -19.86 -9.43
CA ARG A 860 -12.62 -20.81 -9.98
C ARG A 860 -11.97 -21.67 -8.90
N PHE A 861 -11.61 -21.11 -7.74
CA PHE A 861 -11.11 -21.90 -6.62
C PHE A 861 -12.12 -22.98 -6.19
N ALA A 862 -13.40 -22.59 -6.04
CA ALA A 862 -14.44 -23.57 -5.67
C ALA A 862 -14.57 -24.70 -6.70
N GLN A 863 -14.56 -24.39 -8.00
CA GLN A 863 -14.58 -25.38 -9.08
C GLN A 863 -13.41 -26.35 -8.98
N ASP A 864 -12.18 -25.83 -8.87
CA ASP A 864 -10.97 -26.63 -8.82
C ASP A 864 -10.94 -27.58 -7.61
N PHE A 865 -11.35 -27.12 -6.43
CA PHE A 865 -11.41 -27.96 -5.23
C PHE A 865 -12.49 -29.04 -5.33
N LEU A 866 -13.63 -28.75 -5.94
CA LEU A 866 -14.74 -29.72 -6.12
C LEU A 866 -14.44 -30.73 -7.21
N GLU A 867 -13.74 -30.35 -8.27
CA GLU A 867 -13.33 -31.24 -9.36
C GLU A 867 -12.12 -32.13 -8.99
N GLY A 868 -11.51 -31.86 -7.82
CA GLY A 868 -10.32 -32.58 -7.37
C GLY A 868 -9.06 -32.27 -8.17
N ALA A 869 -9.08 -31.12 -8.90
CA ALA A 869 -7.90 -30.62 -9.55
C ALA A 869 -6.78 -30.39 -8.50
N LYS A 870 -5.61 -30.97 -8.72
CA LYS A 870 -4.45 -30.70 -7.89
C LYS A 870 -4.12 -29.22 -8.08
N VAL A 871 -4.25 -28.46 -7.02
CA VAL A 871 -3.62 -27.14 -6.93
C VAL A 871 -2.12 -27.43 -6.98
N ALA A 872 -1.49 -27.18 -8.13
CA ALA A 872 -0.11 -27.55 -8.42
C ALA A 872 0.87 -26.55 -7.84
#